data_046111d80eee4f1f591fdb6ad1eadfed
#
_entry.id   046111d80eee4f1f591fdb6ad1eadfed
#
_cell.length_a   1.000
_cell.length_b   1.000
_cell.length_c   1.000
_cell.angle_alpha   90.00
_cell.angle_beta   90.00
_cell.angle_gamma   90.00
#
_symmetry.space_group_name_H-M   'P 1'
#
loop_
_entity.id
_entity.type
_entity.pdbx_description
1 polymer ?
#
loop_
_entity_poly.entity_id
_entity_poly.type
_entity_poly.pdbx_seq_one_letter_code
_entity_poly.pdbx_strand_id
1 'polypeptide(L)'
;MPQYNNLQEEELKIRIAEQFFAAYDCGNRLGKIDFCVTQKQDTKHVIAGEACLAPTEGRETVSLLWAEAKRGVVADIYKPLVQLILTIGKARTFETFLPPPFLAAFDAEKIAFIPYKDILPFFSLNDFNWNTTPSDETSREFGLLYDAVKATLDKTAYLFRYDVHEAELREFIKQHLSESSELIQINKNNFVSIYQRWLAQVQPSIDVNWEVLKKNGLIDGDFFLADLLSEKNQTIKEALFVLLQDNRYIVDRKIDARGLFTSSEVFFNDRQKAHTQFWSLYQRPPREEYWDYIIKRRDLLVPQDVRERKGSFFTPKIWVDLSQKYLADVLGENWQDEYYVWDCAAGTGNLLNGLTNKYHIWASTLDQQDVDVMKERIKNGANLLENHVFQFDFLNDEFTKLPQPLQDIINDPEKRKKLIVYINPPYAEAGNKKVVNDCSLTQKGGVSVIHSTYKRFLPDIGIAGRELFAQFIIRIYKEIPASTIAQFSTLKIVQAPNFKAFRAVFRASLVRSFLVPANTFDNVNGIFPIGFFIWKAGKECFEQAKTEVFNSDGLVVGTKMLAPYDNRLSINDWIIKTRSRQGKKIGYMSSRSHDFSGISYNYIKNSKEQVKSPRGTWVTDKNLRESAVFIAVCHAIQHTWLNHNDQFFYPDANWQQDREFQNNCLAALLFHTKNSIQSQYGTNHWIPFTEAEVNAKEAFESHFMTDFMQGRCALDATTTTPREEEKQTLQRTGTLRDLAQEQSFIPTEPLVFSPEATAVFDAGRELWRYYHAQPNANPNASYYDIREHFQGRSVPGRGNSATSDQNLRKGRMNSRSEDAEYNRLLGNLKTAMEALRLKIVPKVYEYGFLIE
;
A
#
# COMPACT_ATOMS: atom_id res chain seq x y z
N MET A 1 -28.68 26.36 29.93
CA MET A 1 -27.73 25.22 29.89
C MET A 1 -28.07 24.39 28.68
N PRO A 2 -27.12 23.89 27.92
CA PRO A 2 -27.43 23.09 26.73
C PRO A 2 -28.31 21.89 27.11
N GLN A 3 -29.33 21.64 26.33
CA GLN A 3 -30.41 20.69 26.57
C GLN A 3 -29.94 19.24 26.79
N TYR A 4 -28.69 18.87 26.29
CA TYR A 4 -28.17 17.52 26.27
C TYR A 4 -26.83 17.33 27.00
N ASN A 5 -26.39 18.30 27.82
CA ASN A 5 -25.05 18.36 28.40
C ASN A 5 -24.65 17.17 29.30
N ASN A 6 -25.63 16.46 29.86
CA ASN A 6 -25.41 15.35 30.79
C ASN A 6 -25.61 13.97 30.17
N LEU A 7 -25.88 13.89 28.88
CA LEU A 7 -26.13 12.63 28.21
C LEU A 7 -24.83 11.91 27.81
N GLN A 8 -24.84 10.59 27.87
CA GLN A 8 -23.80 9.77 27.26
C GLN A 8 -23.94 9.82 25.73
N GLU A 9 -22.90 9.52 25.01
CA GLU A 9 -22.87 9.62 23.54
C GLU A 9 -23.98 8.80 22.86
N GLU A 10 -24.21 7.56 23.31
CA GLU A 10 -25.29 6.72 22.76
C GLU A 10 -26.70 7.27 23.10
N GLU A 11 -26.86 7.85 24.27
CA GLU A 11 -28.12 8.48 24.67
C GLU A 11 -28.36 9.76 23.87
N LEU A 12 -27.32 10.54 23.60
CA LEU A 12 -27.38 11.71 22.74
C LEU A 12 -27.82 11.33 21.32
N LYS A 13 -27.27 10.28 20.74
CA LYS A 13 -27.65 9.75 19.42
C LYS A 13 -29.14 9.42 19.36
N ILE A 14 -29.65 8.73 20.37
CA ILE A 14 -31.08 8.38 20.49
C ILE A 14 -31.96 9.64 20.57
N ARG A 15 -31.59 10.61 21.42
CA ARG A 15 -32.39 11.85 21.58
C ARG A 15 -32.40 12.70 20.31
N ILE A 16 -31.28 12.84 19.64
CA ILE A 16 -31.20 13.57 18.37
C ILE A 16 -32.02 12.85 17.29
N ALA A 17 -31.95 11.51 17.22
CA ALA A 17 -32.77 10.72 16.31
C ALA A 17 -34.28 10.93 16.55
N GLU A 18 -34.74 10.82 17.81
CA GLU A 18 -36.16 11.01 18.18
C GLU A 18 -36.64 12.42 17.90
N GLN A 19 -35.82 13.44 18.18
CA GLN A 19 -36.27 14.84 18.10
C GLN A 19 -36.23 15.39 16.67
N PHE A 20 -35.19 15.08 15.89
CA PHE A 20 -34.96 15.71 14.59
C PHE A 20 -35.15 14.78 13.40
N PHE A 21 -34.93 13.47 13.61
CA PHE A 21 -34.97 12.48 12.52
C PHE A 21 -36.09 11.43 12.69
N ALA A 22 -37.16 11.75 13.45
CA ALA A 22 -38.26 10.82 13.72
C ALA A 22 -38.97 10.29 12.45
N ALA A 23 -38.90 11.02 11.34
CA ALA A 23 -39.44 10.61 10.04
C ALA A 23 -38.56 9.57 9.31
N TYR A 24 -37.34 9.33 9.75
CA TYR A 24 -36.34 8.51 9.13
C TYR A 24 -36.01 7.29 9.99
N ASP A 25 -35.24 6.36 9.43
CA ASP A 25 -34.66 5.21 10.18
C ASP A 25 -33.22 5.54 10.57
N CYS A 26 -32.94 5.54 11.87
CA CYS A 26 -31.62 5.79 12.46
C CYS A 26 -31.05 4.54 13.16
N GLY A 27 -31.71 3.38 13.03
CA GLY A 27 -31.31 2.12 13.67
C GLY A 27 -30.22 1.35 12.95
N ASN A 28 -29.95 1.67 11.68
CA ASN A 28 -29.00 0.95 10.85
C ASN A 28 -27.55 1.38 11.13
N ARG A 29 -26.70 0.44 11.52
CA ARG A 29 -25.24 0.67 11.65
C ARG A 29 -24.54 0.38 10.33
N LEU A 30 -23.79 1.34 9.83
CA LEU A 30 -23.08 1.24 8.56
C LEU A 30 -21.55 1.21 8.82
N GLY A 31 -21.00 0.03 8.89
CA GLY A 31 -19.57 -0.15 9.12
C GLY A 31 -19.10 0.45 10.46
N LYS A 32 -18.26 1.50 10.39
CA LYS A 32 -17.70 2.24 11.54
C LYS A 32 -18.28 3.65 11.67
N ILE A 33 -19.35 3.95 10.96
CA ILE A 33 -20.05 5.24 11.06
C ILE A 33 -20.87 5.24 12.34
N ASP A 34 -20.72 6.28 13.16
CA ASP A 34 -21.31 6.38 14.48
C ASP A 34 -22.83 6.55 14.44
N PHE A 35 -23.31 7.33 13.47
CA PHE A 35 -24.72 7.65 13.32
C PHE A 35 -25.10 7.72 11.84
N CYS A 36 -26.10 6.94 11.45
CA CYS A 36 -26.60 6.88 10.08
C CYS A 36 -28.10 7.19 10.06
N VAL A 37 -28.52 8.00 9.09
CA VAL A 37 -29.93 8.26 8.80
C VAL A 37 -30.25 7.65 7.44
N THR A 38 -31.28 6.83 7.38
CA THR A 38 -31.74 6.16 6.17
C THR A 38 -33.23 6.38 5.98
N GLN A 39 -33.73 6.13 4.78
CA GLN A 39 -35.16 6.29 4.46
C GLN A 39 -35.97 5.19 5.20
N LYS A 40 -37.09 5.54 5.82
CA LYS A 40 -38.03 4.54 6.34
C LYS A 40 -38.67 3.76 5.21
N GLN A 41 -38.57 2.43 5.26
CA GLN A 41 -39.26 1.57 4.30
C GLN A 41 -40.79 1.61 4.59
N ASP A 42 -41.58 1.97 3.57
CA ASP A 42 -43.04 1.85 3.65
C ASP A 42 -43.45 0.34 3.73
N THR A 43 -43.92 -0.06 4.88
CA THR A 43 -44.44 -1.42 5.13
C THR A 43 -45.86 -1.66 4.55
N LYS A 44 -46.34 -0.82 3.64
CA LYS A 44 -47.68 -0.92 3.04
C LYS A 44 -47.68 -1.65 1.70
N HIS A 45 -47.25 -2.90 1.61
CA HIS A 45 -47.69 -3.88 0.61
C HIS A 45 -47.25 -5.27 1.03
N VAL A 46 -47.76 -5.77 2.15
CA VAL A 46 -47.80 -7.20 2.40
C VAL A 46 -49.20 -7.66 2.05
N ILE A 47 -49.42 -8.17 0.83
CA ILE A 47 -50.57 -8.98 0.51
C ILE A 47 -50.44 -10.24 1.34
N ALA A 48 -51.47 -10.49 2.17
CA ALA A 48 -51.57 -11.65 3.03
C ALA A 48 -51.50 -12.94 2.22
N GLY A 49 -50.60 -13.81 2.56
CA GLY A 49 -50.59 -15.20 2.15
C GLY A 49 -49.27 -15.64 1.49
N GLU A 50 -48.25 -15.87 2.30
CA GLU A 50 -47.32 -16.97 2.17
C GLU A 50 -46.30 -16.95 3.32
N ALA A 51 -45.94 -18.18 3.75
CA ALA A 51 -45.30 -18.45 5.01
C ALA A 51 -43.89 -17.90 5.14
N CYS A 52 -43.50 -17.58 6.37
CA CYS A 52 -42.18 -17.23 6.86
C CYS A 52 -41.05 -17.98 6.16
N LEU A 53 -40.26 -17.24 5.39
CA LEU A 53 -38.88 -17.59 5.07
C LEU A 53 -37.96 -16.51 5.68
N ALA A 54 -36.81 -16.96 6.16
CA ALA A 54 -35.82 -16.21 6.89
C ALA A 54 -35.44 -14.84 6.25
N PRO A 55 -34.92 -13.87 7.03
CA PRO A 55 -34.59 -12.55 6.50
C PRO A 55 -33.52 -12.69 5.41
N THR A 56 -33.91 -12.36 4.18
CA THR A 56 -33.00 -12.25 3.04
C THR A 56 -32.05 -11.07 3.26
N GLU A 57 -30.79 -11.38 3.52
CA GLU A 57 -29.66 -10.44 3.35
C GLU A 57 -29.71 -9.90 1.91
N GLY A 58 -29.81 -8.57 1.76
CA GLY A 58 -29.59 -7.93 0.45
C GLY A 58 -30.58 -6.85 0.00
N ARG A 59 -31.17 -6.04 0.90
CA ARG A 59 -31.78 -4.76 0.50
C ARG A 59 -30.98 -3.61 1.07
N GLU A 60 -30.20 -2.95 0.21
CA GLU A 60 -29.46 -1.74 0.58
C GLU A 60 -30.44 -0.61 0.90
N THR A 61 -30.34 -0.10 2.13
CA THR A 61 -31.04 1.12 2.57
C THR A 61 -30.29 2.34 2.06
N VAL A 62 -30.96 3.27 1.41
CA VAL A 62 -30.37 4.53 0.94
C VAL A 62 -30.01 5.39 2.14
N SER A 63 -28.73 5.67 2.32
CA SER A 63 -28.22 6.57 3.36
C SER A 63 -28.47 8.03 2.97
N LEU A 64 -29.05 8.80 3.88
CA LEU A 64 -29.33 10.23 3.71
C LEU A 64 -28.31 11.09 4.47
N LEU A 65 -27.74 10.56 5.57
CA LEU A 65 -26.76 11.24 6.40
C LEU A 65 -25.84 10.22 7.05
N TRP A 66 -24.54 10.52 7.07
CA TRP A 66 -23.57 9.90 7.94
C TRP A 66 -23.01 10.92 8.91
N ALA A 67 -22.97 10.60 10.19
CA ALA A 67 -22.54 11.54 11.20
C ALA A 67 -21.63 10.93 12.26
N GLU A 68 -20.82 11.79 12.87
CA GLU A 68 -20.00 11.53 14.06
C GLU A 68 -20.63 12.23 15.25
N ALA A 69 -20.84 11.51 16.33
CA ALA A 69 -21.36 12.06 17.58
C ALA A 69 -20.23 12.32 18.59
N LYS A 70 -20.39 13.33 19.45
CA LYS A 70 -19.47 13.59 20.55
C LYS A 70 -20.21 13.89 21.83
N ARG A 71 -19.75 13.30 22.90
CA ARG A 71 -20.25 13.59 24.25
C ARG A 71 -19.88 15.00 24.72
N GLY A 72 -20.84 15.70 25.37
CA GLY A 72 -20.63 17.04 25.90
C GLY A 72 -20.58 18.11 24.82
N VAL A 73 -19.98 19.25 25.10
CA VAL A 73 -19.84 20.36 24.15
C VAL A 73 -18.42 20.38 23.61
N VAL A 74 -18.25 20.31 22.31
CA VAL A 74 -16.95 20.36 21.63
C VAL A 74 -16.68 21.81 21.20
N ALA A 75 -15.49 22.31 21.54
CA ALA A 75 -15.12 23.69 21.19
C ALA A 75 -15.11 23.91 19.67
N ASP A 76 -14.59 22.95 18.94
CA ASP A 76 -14.47 22.97 17.48
C ASP A 76 -15.18 21.76 16.85
N ILE A 77 -16.38 21.98 16.31
CA ILE A 77 -17.21 20.95 15.68
C ILE A 77 -16.61 20.40 14.36
N TYR A 78 -15.62 21.06 13.79
CA TYR A 78 -14.96 20.58 12.58
C TYR A 78 -14.05 19.40 12.86
N LYS A 79 -13.53 19.26 14.08
CA LYS A 79 -12.69 18.11 14.44
C LYS A 79 -13.43 16.77 14.36
N PRO A 80 -14.65 16.61 14.91
CA PRO A 80 -15.46 15.42 14.67
C PRO A 80 -15.80 15.20 13.19
N LEU A 81 -16.02 16.25 12.38
CA LEU A 81 -16.19 16.09 10.93
C LEU A 81 -14.93 15.52 10.27
N VAL A 82 -13.74 16.00 10.63
CA VAL A 82 -12.47 15.45 10.15
C VAL A 82 -12.29 14.01 10.59
N GLN A 83 -12.66 13.66 11.82
CA GLN A 83 -12.68 12.28 12.30
C GLN A 83 -13.59 11.39 11.44
N LEU A 84 -14.79 11.86 11.10
CA LEU A 84 -15.69 11.15 10.21
C LEU A 84 -15.08 10.95 8.82
N ILE A 85 -14.49 12.00 8.24
CA ILE A 85 -13.83 11.92 6.93
C ILE A 85 -12.69 10.90 6.98
N LEU A 86 -11.86 10.89 8.03
CA LEU A 86 -10.81 9.87 8.23
C LEU A 86 -11.40 8.46 8.37
N THR A 87 -12.51 8.31 9.07
CA THR A 87 -13.21 7.03 9.22
C THR A 87 -13.69 6.50 7.87
N ILE A 88 -14.32 7.35 7.07
CA ILE A 88 -14.80 7.03 5.72
C ILE A 88 -13.63 6.67 4.80
N GLY A 89 -12.58 7.48 4.78
CA GLY A 89 -11.40 7.26 3.95
C GLY A 89 -10.63 6.00 4.32
N LYS A 90 -10.42 5.76 5.62
CA LYS A 90 -9.74 4.57 6.12
C LYS A 90 -10.49 3.27 5.82
N ALA A 91 -11.79 3.27 6.02
CA ALA A 91 -12.65 2.12 5.76
C ALA A 91 -13.03 1.98 4.28
N ARG A 92 -12.72 3.01 3.46
CA ARG A 92 -13.20 3.14 2.08
C ARG A 92 -14.71 2.87 1.97
N THR A 93 -15.45 3.41 2.93
CA THR A 93 -16.90 3.18 3.06
C THR A 93 -17.65 3.55 1.76
N PHE A 94 -17.14 4.52 1.02
CA PHE A 94 -17.68 4.95 -0.28
C PHE A 94 -17.51 3.89 -1.39
N GLU A 95 -16.72 2.86 -1.21
CA GLU A 95 -16.60 1.74 -2.16
C GLU A 95 -17.66 0.67 -1.93
N THR A 96 -18.11 0.52 -0.69
CA THR A 96 -19.04 -0.53 -0.28
C THR A 96 -20.47 -0.03 -0.20
N PHE A 97 -20.66 1.25 0.21
CA PHE A 97 -21.96 1.83 0.44
C PHE A 97 -22.14 3.14 -0.35
N LEU A 98 -23.36 3.41 -0.79
CA LEU A 98 -23.68 4.68 -1.43
C LEU A 98 -23.50 5.84 -0.45
N PRO A 99 -22.68 6.86 -0.78
CA PRO A 99 -22.52 8.00 0.10
C PRO A 99 -23.81 8.78 0.21
N PRO A 100 -24.09 9.32 1.42
CA PRO A 100 -25.22 10.18 1.63
C PRO A 100 -24.99 11.57 0.98
N PRO A 101 -26.03 12.35 0.76
CA PRO A 101 -25.88 13.74 0.30
C PRO A 101 -25.13 14.62 1.29
N PHE A 102 -25.19 14.32 2.60
CA PHE A 102 -24.54 15.09 3.65
C PHE A 102 -23.74 14.23 4.61
N LEU A 103 -22.63 14.78 5.08
CA LEU A 103 -21.96 14.36 6.31
C LEU A 103 -22.33 15.33 7.43
N ALA A 104 -22.31 14.87 8.68
CA ALA A 104 -22.52 15.74 9.83
C ALA A 104 -21.61 15.38 11.01
N ALA A 105 -21.48 16.31 11.92
CA ALA A 105 -21.02 16.04 13.27
C ALA A 105 -21.89 16.78 14.27
N PHE A 106 -22.15 16.17 15.42
CA PHE A 106 -22.98 16.77 16.44
C PHE A 106 -22.50 16.48 17.86
N ASP A 107 -22.80 17.41 18.73
CA ASP A 107 -22.52 17.35 20.14
C ASP A 107 -23.78 17.71 20.98
N ALA A 108 -23.60 17.96 22.26
CA ALA A 108 -24.71 18.30 23.16
C ALA A 108 -25.33 19.71 22.92
N GLU A 109 -24.73 20.55 22.08
CA GLU A 109 -25.17 21.93 21.85
C GLU A 109 -25.56 22.23 20.41
N LYS A 110 -24.88 21.59 19.45
CA LYS A 110 -24.93 21.95 18.03
C LYS A 110 -24.74 20.75 17.10
N ILE A 111 -25.16 20.94 15.85
CA ILE A 111 -24.94 20.03 14.75
C ILE A 111 -24.41 20.82 13.53
N ALA A 112 -23.41 20.28 12.87
CA ALA A 112 -22.88 20.82 11.63
C ALA A 112 -23.07 19.82 10.49
N PHE A 113 -23.58 20.29 9.35
CA PHE A 113 -23.73 19.51 8.10
C PHE A 113 -22.76 20.03 7.06
N ILE A 114 -22.23 19.13 6.24
CA ILE A 114 -21.48 19.47 5.03
C ILE A 114 -21.95 18.61 3.86
N PRO A 115 -22.14 19.18 2.65
CA PRO A 115 -22.45 18.39 1.47
C PRO A 115 -21.32 17.40 1.19
N TYR A 116 -21.66 16.13 1.01
CA TYR A 116 -20.65 15.09 0.70
C TYR A 116 -19.84 15.42 -0.54
N LYS A 117 -20.46 16.04 -1.55
CA LYS A 117 -19.82 16.48 -2.80
C LYS A 117 -18.60 17.39 -2.57
N ASP A 118 -18.65 18.24 -1.53
CA ASP A 118 -17.59 19.21 -1.24
C ASP A 118 -16.38 18.54 -0.55
N ILE A 119 -16.58 17.35 0.04
CA ILE A 119 -15.55 16.56 0.69
C ILE A 119 -14.92 15.53 -0.28
N LEU A 120 -15.62 15.17 -1.34
CA LEU A 120 -15.16 14.16 -2.33
C LEU A 120 -13.73 14.37 -2.85
N PRO A 121 -13.26 15.59 -3.17
CA PRO A 121 -11.91 15.80 -3.66
C PRO A 121 -10.82 15.39 -2.66
N PHE A 122 -11.11 15.48 -1.36
CA PHE A 122 -10.14 15.16 -0.31
C PHE A 122 -9.88 13.66 -0.18
N PHE A 123 -10.80 12.78 -0.57
CA PHE A 123 -10.54 11.33 -0.60
C PHE A 123 -9.53 10.90 -1.67
N SER A 124 -9.18 11.80 -2.58
CA SER A 124 -8.19 11.58 -3.66
C SER A 124 -6.81 12.19 -3.35
N LEU A 125 -6.55 12.61 -2.11
CA LEU A 125 -5.24 13.11 -1.69
C LEU A 125 -4.18 11.99 -1.79
N ASN A 126 -3.20 12.17 -2.68
CA ASN A 126 -2.23 11.13 -3.04
C ASN A 126 -1.18 10.87 -1.96
N ASP A 127 -0.76 11.89 -1.19
CA ASP A 127 0.28 11.78 -0.16
C ASP A 127 -0.29 11.59 1.25
N PHE A 128 -1.54 11.16 1.35
CA PHE A 128 -2.25 11.07 2.60
C PHE A 128 -2.35 9.61 3.10
N ASN A 129 -1.88 9.36 4.34
CA ASN A 129 -1.97 8.05 4.97
C ASN A 129 -3.33 7.82 5.62
N TRP A 130 -4.28 7.27 4.88
CA TRP A 130 -5.62 6.94 5.37
C TRP A 130 -5.65 5.84 6.46
N ASN A 131 -4.54 5.12 6.72
CA ASN A 131 -4.47 4.10 7.77
C ASN A 131 -4.29 4.66 9.19
N THR A 132 -4.27 5.98 9.34
CA THR A 132 -4.24 6.64 10.66
C THR A 132 -5.47 6.30 11.51
N THR A 133 -5.36 6.47 12.83
CA THR A 133 -6.51 6.29 13.74
C THR A 133 -7.39 7.53 13.69
N PRO A 134 -8.66 7.45 13.24
CA PRO A 134 -9.49 8.65 13.04
C PRO A 134 -9.68 9.51 14.28
N SER A 135 -9.76 8.90 15.47
CA SER A 135 -9.91 9.59 16.75
C SER A 135 -8.60 10.16 17.32
N ASP A 136 -7.46 9.99 16.64
CA ASP A 136 -6.19 10.54 17.08
C ASP A 136 -5.98 11.95 16.54
N GLU A 137 -6.56 12.95 17.22
CA GLU A 137 -6.42 14.37 16.86
C GLU A 137 -4.98 14.89 16.91
N THR A 138 -4.06 14.14 17.54
CA THR A 138 -2.65 14.52 17.64
C THR A 138 -1.80 13.95 16.51
N SER A 139 -2.39 13.12 15.66
CA SER A 139 -1.66 12.57 14.50
C SER A 139 -1.39 13.64 13.46
N ARG A 140 -0.25 13.50 12.79
CA ARG A 140 0.13 14.38 11.68
C ARG A 140 -0.95 14.41 10.59
N GLU A 141 -1.49 13.26 10.27
CA GLU A 141 -2.50 13.07 9.24
C GLU A 141 -3.81 13.77 9.60
N PHE A 142 -4.20 13.74 10.88
CA PHE A 142 -5.38 14.50 11.33
C PHE A 142 -5.18 16.00 11.11
N GLY A 143 -4.02 16.54 11.50
CA GLY A 143 -3.69 17.96 11.31
C GLY A 143 -3.66 18.35 9.83
N LEU A 144 -3.00 17.55 8.98
CA LEU A 144 -2.95 17.80 7.53
C LEU A 144 -4.34 17.81 6.89
N LEU A 145 -5.21 16.85 7.25
CA LEU A 145 -6.57 16.81 6.71
C LEU A 145 -7.41 17.97 7.24
N TYR A 146 -7.30 18.29 8.53
CA TYR A 146 -7.98 19.43 9.13
C TYR A 146 -7.64 20.74 8.40
N ASP A 147 -6.36 21.01 8.18
CA ASP A 147 -5.90 22.21 7.48
C ASP A 147 -6.39 22.22 6.01
N ALA A 148 -6.35 21.07 5.33
CA ALA A 148 -6.79 20.95 3.95
C ALA A 148 -8.30 21.19 3.78
N VAL A 149 -9.14 20.66 4.69
CA VAL A 149 -10.61 20.79 4.55
C VAL A 149 -11.17 22.04 5.19
N LYS A 150 -10.44 22.71 6.07
CA LYS A 150 -10.95 23.84 6.88
C LYS A 150 -11.54 24.96 6.03
N ALA A 151 -10.88 25.38 4.98
CA ALA A 151 -11.36 26.42 4.08
C ALA A 151 -12.70 26.04 3.39
N THR A 152 -12.89 24.75 3.11
CA THR A 152 -14.14 24.21 2.57
C THR A 152 -15.23 24.18 3.65
N LEU A 153 -14.90 23.71 4.86
CA LEU A 153 -15.83 23.68 5.99
C LEU A 153 -16.31 25.08 6.35
N ASP A 154 -15.41 26.06 6.43
CA ASP A 154 -15.76 27.45 6.74
C ASP A 154 -16.72 28.06 5.69
N LYS A 155 -16.63 27.62 4.44
CA LYS A 155 -17.43 28.15 3.33
C LYS A 155 -18.77 27.44 3.14
N THR A 156 -18.82 26.12 3.37
CA THR A 156 -19.97 25.28 2.94
C THR A 156 -20.66 24.51 4.04
N ALA A 157 -20.16 24.56 5.29
CA ALA A 157 -20.79 23.90 6.42
C ALA A 157 -22.02 24.71 6.93
N TYR A 158 -23.09 23.98 7.21
CA TYR A 158 -24.32 24.52 7.84
C TYR A 158 -24.29 24.18 9.33
N LEU A 159 -24.19 25.19 10.18
CA LEU A 159 -24.09 25.03 11.64
C LEU A 159 -25.37 25.46 12.31
N PHE A 160 -25.98 24.57 13.11
CA PHE A 160 -27.20 24.83 13.88
C PHE A 160 -26.95 24.53 15.36
N ARG A 161 -27.39 25.47 16.20
CA ARG A 161 -27.46 25.27 17.66
C ARG A 161 -28.90 24.90 18.02
N TYR A 162 -29.06 23.87 18.85
CA TYR A 162 -30.38 23.34 19.19
C TYR A 162 -31.25 24.32 19.94
N ASP A 163 -30.67 25.19 20.77
CA ASP A 163 -31.38 26.19 21.58
C ASP A 163 -31.81 27.44 20.81
N VAL A 164 -31.16 27.74 19.69
CA VAL A 164 -31.36 28.98 18.92
C VAL A 164 -31.97 28.72 17.56
N HIS A 165 -31.51 27.64 16.87
CA HIS A 165 -31.80 27.38 15.47
C HIS A 165 -32.71 26.12 15.28
N GLU A 166 -33.53 25.74 16.29
CA GLU A 166 -34.31 24.49 16.19
C GLU A 166 -35.26 24.48 14.98
N ALA A 167 -35.96 25.58 14.72
CA ALA A 167 -36.90 25.69 13.60
C ALA A 167 -36.17 25.59 12.24
N GLU A 168 -35.05 26.28 12.11
CA GLU A 168 -34.22 26.30 10.91
C GLU A 168 -33.57 24.90 10.67
N LEU A 169 -33.13 24.22 11.71
CA LEU A 169 -32.62 22.86 11.62
C LEU A 169 -33.69 21.88 11.13
N ARG A 170 -34.92 21.96 11.64
CA ARG A 170 -36.03 21.11 11.18
C ARG A 170 -36.40 21.38 9.73
N GLU A 171 -36.40 22.63 9.31
CA GLU A 171 -36.65 23.01 7.92
C GLU A 171 -35.50 22.55 7.01
N PHE A 172 -34.27 22.72 7.44
CA PHE A 172 -33.11 22.24 6.71
C PHE A 172 -33.16 20.72 6.49
N ILE A 173 -33.43 19.92 7.53
CA ILE A 173 -33.58 18.48 7.44
C ILE A 173 -34.71 18.11 6.45
N LYS A 174 -35.85 18.78 6.52
CA LYS A 174 -36.97 18.52 5.65
C LYS A 174 -36.67 18.84 4.19
N GLN A 175 -35.96 19.93 3.91
CA GLN A 175 -35.64 20.37 2.55
C GLN A 175 -34.52 19.57 1.91
N HIS A 176 -33.52 19.20 2.68
CA HIS A 176 -32.26 18.62 2.14
C HIS A 176 -32.13 17.12 2.32
N LEU A 177 -32.86 16.51 3.25
CA LEU A 177 -32.88 15.06 3.45
C LEU A 177 -34.16 14.38 2.90
N SER A 178 -35.04 15.13 2.28
CA SER A 178 -36.20 14.59 1.53
C SER A 178 -35.80 14.24 0.09
N GLU A 179 -36.68 13.54 -0.65
CA GLU A 179 -36.43 12.92 -1.97
C GLU A 179 -35.89 13.83 -3.11
N SER A 180 -35.70 15.13 -2.89
CA SER A 180 -35.20 16.10 -3.87
C SER A 180 -33.70 16.41 -3.75
N SER A 181 -32.86 15.47 -3.27
CA SER A 181 -31.44 15.70 -3.22
C SER A 181 -30.85 15.87 -4.64
N GLU A 182 -30.04 16.91 -4.84
CA GLU A 182 -29.28 17.07 -6.08
C GLU A 182 -28.47 15.77 -6.39
N LEU A 183 -28.66 15.22 -7.59
CA LEU A 183 -27.95 14.04 -8.06
C LEU A 183 -26.44 14.21 -7.94
N ILE A 184 -25.76 13.15 -7.54
CA ILE A 184 -24.31 13.16 -7.43
C ILE A 184 -23.70 13.40 -8.80
N GLN A 185 -22.93 14.48 -8.95
CA GLN A 185 -22.21 14.83 -10.17
C GLN A 185 -21.05 13.84 -10.42
N ILE A 186 -21.02 13.25 -11.60
CA ILE A 186 -19.93 12.36 -12.00
C ILE A 186 -18.84 13.17 -12.68
N ASN A 187 -17.58 12.93 -12.28
CA ASN A 187 -16.41 13.62 -12.78
C ASN A 187 -15.20 12.66 -12.85
N LYS A 188 -14.06 13.18 -13.31
CA LYS A 188 -12.82 12.40 -13.46
C LYS A 188 -12.27 11.79 -12.16
N ASN A 189 -12.71 12.24 -10.97
CA ASN A 189 -12.18 11.77 -9.69
C ASN A 189 -13.04 10.66 -9.06
N ASN A 190 -14.34 10.57 -9.41
CA ASN A 190 -15.27 9.63 -8.78
C ASN A 190 -15.81 8.54 -9.72
N PHE A 191 -15.65 8.65 -11.04
CA PHE A 191 -16.26 7.71 -11.99
C PHE A 191 -15.80 6.25 -11.80
N VAL A 192 -14.55 6.02 -11.35
CA VAL A 192 -14.04 4.66 -11.08
C VAL A 192 -14.70 4.05 -9.84
N SER A 193 -14.88 4.82 -8.76
CA SER A 193 -15.57 4.35 -7.56
C SER A 193 -17.05 4.11 -7.80
N ILE A 194 -17.68 4.90 -8.67
CA ILE A 194 -19.06 4.69 -9.12
C ILE A 194 -19.14 3.42 -9.98
N TYR A 195 -18.16 3.16 -10.85
CA TYR A 195 -18.08 1.92 -11.61
C TYR A 195 -17.97 0.68 -10.70
N GLN A 196 -17.16 0.71 -9.64
CA GLN A 196 -17.04 -0.42 -8.70
C GLN A 196 -18.39 -0.76 -8.05
N ARG A 197 -19.20 0.24 -7.76
CA ARG A 197 -20.57 0.04 -7.26
C ARG A 197 -21.51 -0.47 -8.31
N TRP A 198 -21.40 0.05 -9.53
CA TRP A 198 -22.18 -0.42 -10.65
C TRP A 198 -21.93 -1.92 -10.90
N LEU A 199 -20.68 -2.37 -10.76
CA LEU A 199 -20.32 -3.80 -10.80
C LEU A 199 -21.02 -4.63 -9.72
N ALA A 200 -21.21 -4.07 -8.53
CA ALA A 200 -21.86 -4.80 -7.44
C ALA A 200 -23.38 -4.82 -7.56
N GLN A 201 -23.99 -3.75 -8.08
CA GLN A 201 -25.44 -3.53 -8.06
C GLN A 201 -26.13 -3.77 -9.39
N VAL A 202 -25.56 -3.27 -10.49
CA VAL A 202 -26.20 -3.31 -11.82
C VAL A 202 -25.72 -4.50 -12.66
N GLN A 203 -24.42 -4.74 -12.70
CA GLN A 203 -23.82 -5.81 -13.49
C GLN A 203 -24.49 -7.19 -13.28
N PRO A 204 -24.86 -7.62 -12.06
CA PRO A 204 -25.55 -8.90 -11.84
C PRO A 204 -26.96 -8.97 -12.42
N SER A 205 -27.60 -7.82 -12.68
CA SER A 205 -28.93 -7.74 -13.30
C SER A 205 -28.92 -7.83 -14.82
N ILE A 206 -27.75 -7.84 -15.46
CA ILE A 206 -27.59 -7.95 -16.90
C ILE A 206 -27.52 -9.42 -17.29
N ASP A 207 -28.45 -9.89 -18.12
CA ASP A 207 -28.57 -11.28 -18.55
C ASP A 207 -27.59 -11.63 -19.67
N VAL A 208 -26.34 -11.90 -19.28
CA VAL A 208 -25.27 -12.19 -20.22
C VAL A 208 -24.23 -13.15 -19.64
N ASN A 209 -23.61 -13.94 -20.51
CA ASN A 209 -22.45 -14.73 -20.15
C ASN A 209 -21.17 -13.87 -20.25
N TRP A 210 -20.72 -13.34 -19.13
CA TRP A 210 -19.54 -12.46 -19.05
C TRP A 210 -18.25 -13.10 -19.55
N GLU A 211 -18.07 -14.42 -19.37
CA GLU A 211 -16.89 -15.13 -19.87
C GLU A 211 -16.85 -15.18 -21.40
N VAL A 212 -18.00 -15.27 -22.05
CA VAL A 212 -18.11 -15.25 -23.52
C VAL A 212 -17.82 -13.86 -24.05
N LEU A 213 -18.39 -12.81 -23.42
CA LEU A 213 -18.13 -11.43 -23.83
C LEU A 213 -16.66 -11.06 -23.67
N LYS A 214 -16.02 -11.44 -22.55
CA LYS A 214 -14.60 -11.19 -22.32
C LYS A 214 -13.70 -11.85 -23.36
N LYS A 215 -14.05 -13.04 -23.85
CA LYS A 215 -13.33 -13.69 -24.97
C LYS A 215 -13.48 -12.92 -26.29
N ASN A 216 -14.57 -12.20 -26.46
CA ASN A 216 -14.85 -11.37 -27.64
C ASN A 216 -14.31 -9.94 -27.49
N GLY A 217 -13.59 -9.63 -26.42
CA GLY A 217 -12.96 -8.34 -26.22
C GLY A 217 -13.83 -7.27 -25.54
N LEU A 218 -15.04 -7.62 -25.10
CA LEU A 218 -15.91 -6.72 -24.34
C LEU A 218 -15.66 -6.87 -22.83
N ILE A 219 -15.68 -5.77 -22.10
CA ILE A 219 -15.53 -5.75 -20.64
C ILE A 219 -16.78 -5.18 -19.97
N ASP A 220 -16.93 -5.47 -18.69
CA ASP A 220 -17.99 -4.91 -17.86
C ASP A 220 -18.02 -3.36 -17.94
N GLY A 221 -16.85 -2.74 -18.03
CA GLY A 221 -16.71 -1.29 -18.21
C GLY A 221 -17.34 -0.72 -19.46
N ASP A 222 -17.53 -1.52 -20.54
CA ASP A 222 -18.21 -1.05 -21.77
C ASP A 222 -19.70 -0.83 -21.53
N PHE A 223 -20.33 -1.68 -20.74
CA PHE A 223 -21.72 -1.55 -20.33
C PHE A 223 -21.89 -0.34 -19.41
N PHE A 224 -20.98 -0.17 -18.45
CA PHE A 224 -20.96 1.02 -17.58
C PHE A 224 -20.80 2.32 -18.37
N LEU A 225 -19.91 2.36 -19.37
CA LEU A 225 -19.74 3.55 -20.22
C LEU A 225 -21.00 3.84 -21.06
N ALA A 226 -21.67 2.80 -21.53
CA ALA A 226 -22.93 2.94 -22.25
C ALA A 226 -24.02 3.59 -21.37
N ASP A 227 -24.10 3.17 -20.12
CA ASP A 227 -24.99 3.77 -19.11
C ASP A 227 -24.60 5.20 -18.77
N LEU A 228 -23.31 5.39 -18.45
CA LEU A 228 -22.77 6.67 -17.98
C LEU A 228 -22.97 7.79 -19.03
N LEU A 229 -22.76 7.47 -20.30
CA LEU A 229 -22.91 8.40 -21.42
C LEU A 229 -24.28 8.27 -22.09
N SER A 230 -25.32 8.08 -21.29
CA SER A 230 -26.70 8.01 -21.77
C SER A 230 -27.57 9.12 -21.19
N GLU A 231 -28.57 9.52 -21.95
CA GLU A 231 -29.68 10.39 -21.55
C GLU A 231 -30.99 9.68 -21.81
N LYS A 232 -31.91 9.68 -20.85
CA LYS A 232 -33.21 8.97 -20.96
C LYS A 232 -33.06 7.49 -21.41
N ASN A 233 -32.05 6.79 -20.86
CA ASN A 233 -31.73 5.40 -21.22
C ASN A 233 -31.34 5.19 -22.70
N GLN A 234 -30.82 6.19 -23.36
CA GLN A 234 -30.26 6.08 -24.69
C GLN A 234 -28.83 6.60 -24.69
N THR A 235 -27.85 5.75 -25.05
CA THR A 235 -26.46 6.16 -25.15
C THR A 235 -26.32 7.21 -26.25
N ILE A 236 -25.78 8.37 -25.89
CA ILE A 236 -25.61 9.53 -26.78
C ILE A 236 -24.30 9.50 -27.57
N LYS A 237 -23.32 8.67 -27.16
CA LYS A 237 -22.02 8.51 -27.83
C LYS A 237 -22.02 7.22 -28.67
N GLU A 238 -22.25 7.31 -29.95
CA GLU A 238 -22.38 6.15 -30.87
C GLU A 238 -21.07 5.35 -31.05
N ALA A 239 -19.93 5.94 -30.70
CA ALA A 239 -18.61 5.31 -30.90
C ALA A 239 -18.23 4.31 -29.78
N LEU A 240 -19.14 3.97 -28.86
CA LEU A 240 -18.90 2.99 -27.81
C LEU A 240 -19.10 1.56 -28.30
N PHE A 241 -18.44 0.59 -27.67
CA PHE A 241 -18.56 -0.85 -28.01
C PHE A 241 -19.93 -1.42 -27.64
N VAL A 242 -20.57 -0.86 -26.62
CA VAL A 242 -21.90 -1.22 -26.13
C VAL A 242 -22.75 0.04 -26.16
N LEU A 243 -24.01 -0.08 -26.53
CA LEU A 243 -24.99 1.00 -26.46
C LEU A 243 -26.17 0.56 -25.62
N LEU A 244 -26.62 1.43 -24.69
CA LEU A 244 -27.90 1.28 -24.00
C LEU A 244 -29.00 1.86 -24.91
N GLN A 245 -30.04 1.10 -25.13
CA GLN A 245 -31.28 1.55 -25.82
C GLN A 245 -32.49 1.11 -25.00
N ASP A 246 -33.15 2.04 -24.36
CA ASP A 246 -34.30 1.85 -23.48
C ASP A 246 -34.02 0.81 -22.35
N ASN A 247 -34.39 -0.45 -22.57
CA ASN A 247 -34.34 -1.55 -21.62
C ASN A 247 -33.38 -2.66 -22.01
N ARG A 248 -32.49 -2.44 -22.97
CA ARG A 248 -31.52 -3.42 -23.47
C ARG A 248 -30.20 -2.78 -23.88
N TYR A 249 -29.15 -3.58 -23.87
CA TYR A 249 -27.88 -3.20 -24.49
C TYR A 249 -27.76 -3.81 -25.88
N ILE A 250 -27.14 -3.07 -26.78
CA ILE A 250 -26.74 -3.53 -28.09
C ILE A 250 -25.24 -3.76 -28.10
N VAL A 251 -24.83 -5.00 -28.32
CA VAL A 251 -23.44 -5.46 -28.33
C VAL A 251 -23.07 -6.09 -29.67
N ASP A 252 -21.78 -6.32 -29.93
CA ASP A 252 -21.26 -7.01 -31.13
C ASP A 252 -21.75 -6.42 -32.45
N ARG A 253 -21.62 -5.11 -32.63
CA ARG A 253 -21.96 -4.45 -33.87
C ARG A 253 -20.94 -4.81 -34.97
N LYS A 254 -21.23 -5.84 -35.76
CA LYS A 254 -20.41 -6.26 -36.90
C LYS A 254 -21.13 -5.96 -38.19
N ILE A 255 -20.38 -5.54 -39.19
CA ILE A 255 -20.87 -5.49 -40.56
C ILE A 255 -20.60 -6.88 -41.14
N ASP A 256 -21.64 -7.60 -41.55
CA ASP A 256 -21.49 -8.89 -42.21
C ASP A 256 -20.91 -8.74 -43.63
N ALA A 257 -20.58 -9.85 -44.28
CA ALA A 257 -20.02 -9.87 -45.63
C ALA A 257 -20.95 -9.26 -46.72
N ARG A 258 -22.21 -8.93 -46.35
CA ARG A 258 -23.20 -8.30 -47.22
C ARG A 258 -23.39 -6.82 -46.90
N GLY A 259 -22.63 -6.26 -45.95
CA GLY A 259 -22.74 -4.85 -45.56
C GLY A 259 -23.90 -4.57 -44.60
N LEU A 260 -24.54 -5.60 -44.01
CA LEU A 260 -25.61 -5.47 -43.04
C LEU A 260 -25.05 -5.48 -41.64
N PHE A 261 -25.56 -4.60 -40.75
CA PHE A 261 -25.22 -4.60 -39.34
C PHE A 261 -25.86 -5.81 -38.65
N THR A 262 -25.03 -6.66 -38.05
CA THR A 262 -25.48 -7.66 -37.08
C THR A 262 -25.15 -7.17 -35.68
N SER A 263 -26.13 -7.19 -34.78
CA SER A 263 -25.95 -6.86 -33.39
C SER A 263 -26.62 -7.91 -32.53
N SER A 264 -26.04 -8.21 -31.36
CA SER A 264 -26.71 -9.01 -30.33
C SER A 264 -27.32 -8.08 -29.30
N GLU A 265 -28.49 -8.46 -28.81
CA GLU A 265 -29.21 -7.72 -27.75
C GLU A 265 -29.04 -8.43 -26.43
N VAL A 266 -28.82 -7.65 -25.38
CA VAL A 266 -28.66 -8.11 -23.98
C VAL A 266 -29.68 -7.41 -23.12
N PHE A 267 -30.44 -8.16 -22.35
CA PHE A 267 -31.55 -7.66 -21.53
C PHE A 267 -31.22 -7.68 -20.05
N PHE A 268 -32.05 -7.02 -19.25
CA PHE A 268 -32.01 -7.08 -17.79
C PHE A 268 -32.87 -8.24 -17.29
N ASN A 269 -32.34 -9.06 -16.35
CA ASN A 269 -33.07 -10.17 -15.74
C ASN A 269 -34.06 -9.72 -14.66
N ASP A 270 -33.92 -8.47 -14.15
CA ASP A 270 -34.72 -7.87 -13.09
C ASP A 270 -35.71 -6.79 -13.60
N ARG A 271 -35.93 -6.73 -14.92
CA ARG A 271 -36.71 -5.67 -15.60
C ARG A 271 -36.16 -4.27 -15.39
N GLN A 272 -34.82 -4.15 -15.38
CA GLN A 272 -34.08 -2.88 -15.23
C GLN A 272 -34.25 -2.19 -13.86
N LYS A 273 -34.68 -2.93 -12.82
CA LYS A 273 -34.93 -2.36 -11.50
C LYS A 273 -33.66 -1.85 -10.82
N ALA A 274 -32.63 -2.69 -10.73
CA ALA A 274 -31.35 -2.32 -10.15
C ALA A 274 -30.69 -1.15 -10.89
N HIS A 275 -30.72 -1.17 -12.23
CA HIS A 275 -30.22 -0.11 -13.08
C HIS A 275 -30.94 1.24 -12.80
N THR A 276 -32.27 1.24 -12.79
CA THR A 276 -33.05 2.46 -12.52
C THR A 276 -32.78 3.00 -11.12
N GLN A 277 -32.71 2.11 -10.10
CA GLN A 277 -32.42 2.50 -8.73
C GLN A 277 -30.99 3.08 -8.60
N PHE A 278 -30.01 2.47 -9.24
CA PHE A 278 -28.63 2.97 -9.23
C PHE A 278 -28.54 4.37 -9.85
N TRP A 279 -29.08 4.56 -11.06
CA TRP A 279 -28.95 5.81 -11.78
C TRP A 279 -29.89 6.93 -11.28
N SER A 280 -30.80 6.63 -10.36
CA SER A 280 -31.56 7.69 -9.66
C SER A 280 -30.71 8.53 -8.69
N LEU A 281 -29.49 8.09 -8.39
CA LEU A 281 -28.57 8.73 -7.44
C LEU A 281 -27.50 9.58 -8.14
N TYR A 282 -27.22 9.32 -9.41
CA TYR A 282 -26.13 9.96 -10.14
C TYR A 282 -26.66 10.76 -11.32
N GLN A 283 -26.06 11.94 -11.53
CA GLN A 283 -26.35 12.73 -12.72
C GLN A 283 -25.61 12.13 -13.93
N ARG A 284 -26.36 11.70 -14.92
CA ARG A 284 -25.83 11.27 -16.21
C ARG A 284 -26.53 11.99 -17.37
N PRO A 285 -25.85 12.27 -18.47
CA PRO A 285 -24.40 12.08 -18.61
C PRO A 285 -23.62 13.04 -17.71
N PRO A 286 -22.34 12.75 -17.42
CA PRO A 286 -21.45 13.72 -16.78
C PRO A 286 -21.26 14.94 -17.69
N ARG A 287 -20.62 16.01 -17.19
CA ARG A 287 -20.32 17.20 -18.01
C ARG A 287 -19.50 16.81 -19.23
N GLU A 288 -19.80 17.37 -20.39
CA GLU A 288 -19.15 17.03 -21.66
C GLU A 288 -17.62 17.15 -21.63
N GLU A 289 -17.10 18.10 -20.85
CA GLU A 289 -15.65 18.27 -20.62
C GLU A 289 -14.94 17.05 -20.01
N TYR A 290 -15.68 16.10 -19.39
CA TYR A 290 -15.15 14.87 -18.79
C TYR A 290 -15.27 13.64 -19.70
N TRP A 291 -16.08 13.68 -20.76
CA TRP A 291 -16.36 12.51 -21.59
C TRP A 291 -15.09 11.92 -22.18
N ASP A 292 -14.31 12.75 -22.85
CA ASP A 292 -13.06 12.30 -23.46
C ASP A 292 -12.05 11.76 -22.44
N TYR A 293 -12.00 12.37 -21.25
CA TYR A 293 -11.18 11.86 -20.16
C TYR A 293 -11.63 10.48 -19.69
N ILE A 294 -12.92 10.28 -19.47
CA ILE A 294 -13.50 9.02 -19.00
C ILE A 294 -13.35 7.92 -20.05
N ILE A 295 -13.66 8.21 -21.31
CA ILE A 295 -13.51 7.25 -22.43
C ILE A 295 -12.05 6.83 -22.60
N LYS A 296 -11.13 7.79 -22.57
CA LYS A 296 -9.68 7.52 -22.65
C LYS A 296 -9.17 6.66 -21.48
N ARG A 297 -9.93 6.58 -20.40
CA ARG A 297 -9.61 5.80 -19.19
C ARG A 297 -10.45 4.54 -19.04
N ARG A 298 -10.96 4.00 -20.14
CA ARG A 298 -11.64 2.69 -20.16
C ARG A 298 -10.81 1.59 -19.51
N ASP A 299 -9.50 1.69 -19.59
CA ASP A 299 -8.54 0.83 -18.91
C ASP A 299 -8.71 0.83 -17.38
N LEU A 300 -9.15 1.91 -16.76
CA LEU A 300 -9.45 1.96 -15.32
C LEU A 300 -10.71 1.16 -14.96
N LEU A 301 -11.53 0.82 -15.93
CA LEU A 301 -12.75 0.03 -15.79
C LEU A 301 -12.52 -1.49 -15.95
N VAL A 302 -11.28 -1.93 -16.14
CA VAL A 302 -10.93 -3.36 -16.10
C VAL A 302 -10.88 -3.83 -14.64
N PRO A 303 -11.49 -4.97 -14.27
CA PRO A 303 -11.44 -5.49 -12.91
C PRO A 303 -10.02 -5.60 -12.35
N GLN A 304 -9.82 -5.18 -11.11
CA GLN A 304 -8.51 -5.08 -10.47
C GLN A 304 -7.75 -6.42 -10.46
N ASP A 305 -8.43 -7.53 -10.28
CA ASP A 305 -7.85 -8.88 -10.29
C ASP A 305 -7.27 -9.27 -11.65
N VAL A 306 -7.86 -8.78 -12.74
CA VAL A 306 -7.36 -9.00 -14.10
C VAL A 306 -6.10 -8.18 -14.36
N ARG A 307 -6.07 -6.91 -13.88
CA ARG A 307 -4.90 -6.02 -14.01
C ARG A 307 -3.73 -6.51 -13.18
N GLU A 308 -3.97 -6.90 -11.92
CA GLU A 308 -2.93 -7.44 -11.03
C GLU A 308 -2.31 -8.73 -11.60
N ARG A 309 -3.10 -9.59 -12.23
CA ARG A 309 -2.62 -10.81 -12.90
C ARG A 309 -1.73 -10.50 -14.10
N LYS A 310 -2.09 -9.49 -14.89
CA LYS A 310 -1.30 -9.07 -16.05
C LYS A 310 -0.10 -8.17 -15.67
N GLY A 311 -0.09 -7.61 -14.46
CA GLY A 311 0.93 -6.65 -14.00
C GLY A 311 0.91 -5.34 -14.79
N SER A 312 -0.23 -5.02 -15.40
CA SER A 312 -0.40 -3.83 -16.24
C SER A 312 -0.76 -2.62 -15.37
N PHE A 313 0.14 -1.63 -15.33
CA PHE A 313 -0.05 -0.38 -14.61
C PHE A 313 0.09 0.78 -15.59
N PHE A 314 -0.88 1.71 -15.55
CA PHE A 314 -0.89 2.84 -16.46
C PHE A 314 -0.06 4.00 -15.92
N THR A 315 0.74 4.61 -16.80
CA THR A 315 1.60 5.73 -16.44
C THR A 315 0.77 7.02 -16.34
N PRO A 316 0.75 7.69 -15.17
CA PRO A 316 0.10 8.99 -15.02
C PRO A 316 0.72 10.06 -15.91
N LYS A 317 -0.11 11.02 -16.35
CA LYS A 317 0.32 12.09 -17.25
C LYS A 317 1.53 12.88 -16.72
N ILE A 318 1.58 13.14 -15.42
CA ILE A 318 2.70 13.87 -14.80
C ILE A 318 4.04 13.16 -15.05
N TRP A 319 4.06 11.81 -14.99
CA TRP A 319 5.29 11.03 -15.22
C TRP A 319 5.56 10.83 -16.71
N VAL A 320 4.53 10.85 -17.55
CA VAL A 320 4.71 10.88 -19.00
C VAL A 320 5.39 12.17 -19.41
N ASP A 321 4.87 13.32 -18.99
CA ASP A 321 5.44 14.64 -19.31
C ASP A 321 6.88 14.77 -18.80
N LEU A 322 7.15 14.31 -17.56
CA LEU A 322 8.49 14.33 -16.97
C LEU A 322 9.47 13.42 -17.74
N SER A 323 9.04 12.21 -18.10
CA SER A 323 9.90 11.27 -18.84
C SER A 323 10.22 11.75 -20.24
N GLN A 324 9.29 12.41 -20.92
CA GLN A 324 9.52 13.04 -22.22
C GLN A 324 10.48 14.24 -22.11
N LYS A 325 10.39 15.02 -21.02
CA LYS A 325 11.38 16.08 -20.73
C LYS A 325 12.79 15.49 -20.55
N TYR A 326 12.91 14.37 -19.81
CA TYR A 326 14.19 13.69 -19.62
C TYR A 326 14.74 13.12 -20.93
N LEU A 327 13.87 12.67 -21.85
CA LEU A 327 14.27 12.29 -23.20
C LEU A 327 14.81 13.51 -23.99
N ALA A 328 14.14 14.65 -23.91
CA ALA A 328 14.62 15.89 -24.52
C ALA A 328 15.98 16.35 -23.96
N ASP A 329 16.17 16.25 -22.63
CA ASP A 329 17.46 16.58 -21.99
C ASP A 329 18.62 15.69 -22.50
N VAL A 330 18.34 14.41 -22.85
CA VAL A 330 19.36 13.45 -23.29
C VAL A 330 19.60 13.45 -24.81
N LEU A 331 18.55 13.69 -25.59
CA LEU A 331 18.57 13.53 -27.04
C LEU A 331 18.49 14.86 -27.80
N GLY A 332 18.23 15.96 -27.11
CA GLY A 332 18.00 17.30 -27.69
C GLY A 332 16.51 17.62 -27.85
N GLU A 333 16.19 18.90 -27.94
CA GLU A 333 14.80 19.38 -28.01
C GLU A 333 14.05 18.86 -29.27
N ASN A 334 14.77 18.62 -30.37
CA ASN A 334 14.19 18.15 -31.62
C ASN A 334 14.09 16.61 -31.71
N TRP A 335 14.27 15.89 -30.60
CA TRP A 335 14.36 14.44 -30.61
C TRP A 335 13.16 13.73 -31.26
N GLN A 336 11.97 14.30 -31.21
CA GLN A 336 10.78 13.69 -31.78
C GLN A 336 10.78 13.69 -33.31
N ASP A 337 11.52 14.60 -33.93
CA ASP A 337 11.70 14.65 -35.38
C ASP A 337 12.91 13.84 -35.87
N GLU A 338 13.90 13.65 -34.96
CA GLU A 338 15.15 12.98 -35.32
C GLU A 338 15.15 11.49 -35.00
N TYR A 339 14.32 11.06 -34.01
CA TYR A 339 14.25 9.69 -33.51
C TYR A 339 12.91 9.03 -33.80
N TYR A 340 12.94 7.73 -33.89
CA TYR A 340 11.77 6.86 -33.96
C TYR A 340 11.42 6.40 -32.53
N VAL A 341 10.14 6.26 -32.20
CA VAL A 341 9.65 5.81 -30.90
C VAL A 341 8.82 4.55 -31.08
N TRP A 342 9.14 3.51 -30.33
CA TRP A 342 8.31 2.31 -30.26
C TRP A 342 7.97 1.99 -28.81
N ASP A 343 6.68 1.98 -28.50
CA ASP A 343 6.15 1.41 -27.26
C ASP A 343 5.67 -0.01 -27.55
N CYS A 344 6.44 -1.02 -27.16
CA CYS A 344 6.11 -2.43 -27.37
C CYS A 344 5.26 -3.04 -26.24
N ALA A 345 4.84 -2.23 -25.27
CA ALA A 345 3.95 -2.57 -24.17
C ALA A 345 2.90 -1.48 -23.95
N ALA A 346 2.39 -0.91 -25.05
CA ALA A 346 1.67 0.37 -25.07
C ALA A 346 0.35 0.36 -24.28
N GLY A 347 -0.27 -0.83 -24.05
CA GLY A 347 -1.62 -0.89 -23.50
C GLY A 347 -2.55 0.00 -24.30
N THR A 348 -3.18 0.99 -23.67
CA THR A 348 -4.04 1.96 -24.37
C THR A 348 -3.29 3.19 -24.93
N GLY A 349 -1.96 3.19 -24.92
CA GLY A 349 -1.13 4.24 -25.52
C GLY A 349 -0.94 5.49 -24.63
N ASN A 350 -1.10 5.37 -23.32
CA ASN A 350 -0.99 6.52 -22.41
C ASN A 350 0.41 7.13 -22.38
N LEU A 351 1.45 6.30 -22.46
CA LEU A 351 2.84 6.74 -22.47
C LEU A 351 3.21 7.61 -23.68
N LEU A 352 2.52 7.39 -24.80
CA LEU A 352 2.75 8.13 -26.04
C LEU A 352 1.98 9.46 -26.12
N ASN A 353 1.20 9.79 -25.07
CA ASN A 353 0.43 11.02 -25.03
C ASN A 353 1.38 12.25 -24.97
N GLY A 354 1.11 13.25 -25.80
CA GLY A 354 1.93 14.47 -25.89
C GLY A 354 3.05 14.41 -26.95
N LEU A 355 3.34 13.25 -27.52
CA LEU A 355 4.27 13.16 -28.65
C LEU A 355 3.68 13.83 -29.91
N THR A 356 4.51 14.55 -30.67
CA THR A 356 4.07 15.44 -31.73
C THR A 356 4.24 14.87 -33.15
N ASN A 357 5.22 13.97 -33.36
CA ASN A 357 5.49 13.42 -34.68
C ASN A 357 4.92 12.01 -34.87
N LYS A 358 3.65 11.91 -35.27
CA LYS A 358 2.96 10.64 -35.48
C LYS A 358 3.61 9.69 -36.49
N TYR A 359 4.39 10.21 -37.43
CA TYR A 359 5.07 9.40 -38.44
C TYR A 359 6.25 8.61 -37.89
N HIS A 360 6.75 9.02 -36.74
CA HIS A 360 7.87 8.37 -36.04
C HIS A 360 7.46 7.52 -34.85
N ILE A 361 6.16 7.33 -34.60
CA ILE A 361 5.64 6.63 -33.41
C ILE A 361 4.99 5.30 -33.80
N TRP A 362 5.40 4.21 -33.13
CA TRP A 362 4.77 2.89 -33.21
C TRP A 362 4.30 2.47 -31.84
N ALA A 363 3.15 1.80 -31.77
CA ALA A 363 2.55 1.28 -30.57
C ALA A 363 2.11 -0.17 -30.79
N SER A 364 2.55 -1.07 -29.92
CA SER A 364 2.06 -2.44 -29.93
C SER A 364 1.69 -2.94 -28.54
N THR A 365 0.71 -3.81 -28.48
CA THR A 365 0.20 -4.37 -27.22
C THR A 365 -0.25 -5.81 -27.42
N LEU A 366 -0.32 -6.56 -26.30
CA LEU A 366 -0.72 -7.97 -26.33
C LEU A 366 -2.19 -8.15 -26.73
N ASP A 367 -3.07 -7.29 -26.21
CA ASP A 367 -4.51 -7.44 -26.33
C ASP A 367 -5.05 -6.64 -27.53
N GLN A 368 -5.81 -7.29 -28.42
CA GLN A 368 -6.48 -6.62 -29.55
C GLN A 368 -7.39 -5.49 -29.09
N GLN A 369 -8.03 -5.65 -27.96
CA GLN A 369 -8.88 -4.65 -27.32
C GLN A 369 -8.17 -3.32 -27.07
N ASP A 370 -6.92 -3.36 -26.61
CA ASP A 370 -6.12 -2.15 -26.38
C ASP A 370 -5.76 -1.47 -27.72
N VAL A 371 -5.51 -2.26 -28.75
CA VAL A 371 -5.32 -1.76 -30.14
C VAL A 371 -6.56 -1.00 -30.59
N ASP A 372 -7.75 -1.56 -30.36
CA ASP A 372 -9.02 -0.95 -30.79
C ASP A 372 -9.27 0.37 -30.02
N VAL A 373 -8.94 0.43 -28.72
CA VAL A 373 -8.97 1.68 -27.93
C VAL A 373 -8.00 2.72 -28.50
N MET A 374 -6.78 2.34 -28.86
CA MET A 374 -5.83 3.29 -29.45
C MET A 374 -6.32 3.80 -30.81
N LYS A 375 -6.88 2.94 -31.64
CA LYS A 375 -7.46 3.33 -32.94
C LYS A 375 -8.65 4.28 -32.76
N GLU A 376 -9.47 4.07 -31.77
CA GLU A 376 -10.54 5.01 -31.44
C GLU A 376 -10.02 6.35 -30.94
N ARG A 377 -8.97 6.34 -30.10
CA ARG A 377 -8.27 7.59 -29.70
C ARG A 377 -7.74 8.36 -30.90
N ILE A 378 -7.22 7.67 -31.94
CA ILE A 378 -6.77 8.30 -33.19
C ILE A 378 -7.93 9.02 -33.89
N LYS A 379 -9.10 8.39 -33.99
CA LYS A 379 -10.32 9.01 -34.57
C LYS A 379 -10.75 10.25 -33.78
N ASN A 380 -10.47 10.28 -32.45
CA ASN A 380 -10.74 11.40 -31.56
C ASN A 380 -9.56 12.40 -31.43
N GLY A 381 -8.59 12.37 -32.36
CA GLY A 381 -7.50 13.35 -32.44
C GLY A 381 -6.21 12.99 -31.74
N ALA A 382 -6.00 11.74 -31.31
CA ALA A 382 -4.71 11.31 -30.81
C ALA A 382 -3.66 11.32 -31.92
N ASN A 383 -2.47 11.81 -31.62
CA ASN A 383 -1.40 11.98 -32.61
C ASN A 383 -0.63 10.68 -32.87
N LEU A 384 -1.33 9.68 -33.40
CA LEU A 384 -0.82 8.38 -33.83
C LEU A 384 -1.35 8.05 -35.20
N LEU A 385 -0.67 7.17 -35.94
CA LEU A 385 -1.17 6.62 -37.22
C LEU A 385 -1.85 5.27 -36.96
N GLU A 386 -2.98 5.03 -37.59
CA GLU A 386 -3.76 3.79 -37.43
C GLU A 386 -2.96 2.54 -37.83
N ASN A 387 -2.16 2.63 -38.90
CA ASN A 387 -1.29 1.55 -39.37
C ASN A 387 0.00 1.37 -38.55
N HIS A 388 0.29 2.28 -37.59
CA HIS A 388 1.39 2.16 -36.62
C HIS A 388 0.95 1.56 -35.29
N VAL A 389 -0.35 1.25 -35.14
CA VAL A 389 -0.92 0.64 -33.93
C VAL A 389 -1.38 -0.77 -34.25
N PHE A 390 -0.81 -1.77 -33.61
CA PHE A 390 -1.05 -3.18 -33.94
C PHE A 390 -0.93 -4.10 -32.72
N GLN A 391 -1.56 -5.29 -32.87
CA GLN A 391 -1.41 -6.35 -31.87
C GLN A 391 -0.07 -7.08 -32.08
N PHE A 392 0.67 -7.27 -30.97
CA PHE A 392 1.93 -8.00 -31.01
C PHE A 392 2.29 -8.52 -29.61
N ASP A 393 2.50 -9.82 -29.50
CA ASP A 393 3.03 -10.44 -28.28
C ASP A 393 4.54 -10.29 -28.25
N PHE A 394 5.01 -9.19 -27.63
CA PHE A 394 6.43 -8.87 -27.57
C PHE A 394 7.29 -9.97 -26.92
N LEU A 395 6.74 -10.85 -26.10
CA LEU A 395 7.51 -11.92 -25.45
C LEU A 395 7.52 -13.25 -26.22
N ASN A 396 6.61 -13.44 -27.17
CA ASN A 396 6.46 -14.69 -27.91
C ASN A 396 6.60 -14.58 -29.42
N ASP A 397 6.16 -13.45 -30.04
CA ASP A 397 6.16 -13.28 -31.48
C ASP A 397 7.53 -12.93 -32.07
N GLU A 398 7.81 -13.41 -33.26
CA GLU A 398 9.02 -13.03 -34.01
C GLU A 398 8.86 -11.66 -34.69
N PHE A 399 9.95 -10.90 -34.83
CA PHE A 399 9.90 -9.54 -35.41
C PHE A 399 9.50 -9.51 -36.88
N THR A 400 9.47 -10.63 -37.53
CA THR A 400 8.91 -10.78 -38.90
C THR A 400 7.41 -10.48 -38.99
N LYS A 401 6.67 -10.49 -37.87
CA LYS A 401 5.27 -10.10 -37.77
C LYS A 401 5.04 -8.59 -37.61
N LEU A 402 6.09 -7.81 -37.38
CA LEU A 402 5.98 -6.37 -37.27
C LEU A 402 5.62 -5.72 -38.61
N PRO A 403 5.01 -4.51 -38.60
CA PRO A 403 4.83 -3.75 -39.83
C PRO A 403 6.17 -3.50 -40.55
N GLN A 404 6.18 -3.62 -41.89
CA GLN A 404 7.41 -3.52 -42.69
C GLN A 404 8.24 -2.25 -42.40
N PRO A 405 7.64 -1.04 -42.27
CA PRO A 405 8.43 0.15 -41.94
C PRO A 405 9.17 0.07 -40.61
N LEU A 406 8.61 -0.61 -39.58
CA LEU A 406 9.28 -0.82 -38.33
C LEU A 406 10.39 -1.88 -38.41
N GLN A 407 10.17 -2.95 -39.22
CA GLN A 407 11.21 -3.91 -39.54
C GLN A 407 12.41 -3.24 -40.21
N ASP A 408 12.15 -2.32 -41.18
CA ASP A 408 13.19 -1.58 -41.89
C ASP A 408 14.01 -0.70 -40.94
N ILE A 409 13.37 -0.12 -39.91
CA ILE A 409 14.09 0.66 -38.90
C ILE A 409 14.96 -0.26 -38.02
N ILE A 410 14.43 -1.41 -37.59
CA ILE A 410 15.13 -2.36 -36.73
C ILE A 410 16.30 -3.01 -37.47
N ASN A 411 16.14 -3.31 -38.75
CA ASN A 411 17.18 -3.99 -39.54
C ASN A 411 18.27 -3.05 -40.05
N ASP A 412 17.99 -1.76 -40.25
CA ASP A 412 18.97 -0.76 -40.66
C ASP A 412 19.78 -0.28 -39.43
N PRO A 413 21.10 -0.50 -39.35
CA PRO A 413 21.93 -0.09 -38.21
C PRO A 413 21.90 1.40 -37.91
N GLU A 414 21.79 2.27 -38.90
CA GLU A 414 21.78 3.74 -38.68
C GLU A 414 20.41 4.22 -38.20
N LYS A 415 19.34 3.70 -38.74
CA LYS A 415 17.96 4.00 -38.26
C LYS A 415 17.76 3.42 -36.85
N ARG A 416 18.25 2.22 -36.59
CA ARG A 416 18.15 1.57 -35.29
C ARG A 416 18.84 2.36 -34.17
N LYS A 417 19.97 3.02 -34.43
CA LYS A 417 20.59 3.94 -33.48
C LYS A 417 19.70 5.12 -33.09
N LYS A 418 18.79 5.47 -33.96
CA LYS A 418 17.76 6.51 -33.75
C LYS A 418 16.44 5.96 -33.24
N LEU A 419 16.36 4.65 -32.91
CA LEU A 419 15.16 4.05 -32.32
C LEU A 419 15.20 4.15 -30.80
N ILE A 420 14.16 4.70 -30.22
CA ILE A 420 13.89 4.73 -28.80
C ILE A 420 12.81 3.69 -28.50
N VAL A 421 13.12 2.67 -27.71
CA VAL A 421 12.11 1.78 -27.17
C VAL A 421 11.66 2.39 -25.83
N TYR A 422 10.50 3.05 -25.86
CA TYR A 422 9.96 3.85 -24.77
C TYR A 422 8.77 3.12 -24.15
N ILE A 423 8.96 2.51 -22.97
CA ILE A 423 8.02 1.55 -22.42
C ILE A 423 7.78 1.69 -20.91
N ASN A 424 6.57 1.31 -20.50
CA ASN A 424 6.25 0.95 -19.13
C ASN A 424 5.80 -0.52 -19.09
N PRO A 425 6.73 -1.49 -19.06
CA PRO A 425 6.39 -2.89 -19.15
C PRO A 425 5.71 -3.44 -17.90
N PRO A 426 4.95 -4.53 -17.97
CA PRO A 426 4.26 -5.11 -16.83
C PRO A 426 5.24 -5.59 -15.74
N TYR A 427 4.92 -5.35 -14.43
CA TYR A 427 5.78 -5.69 -13.28
C TYR A 427 5.44 -7.06 -12.64
N ALA A 428 4.70 -7.93 -13.29
CA ALA A 428 4.36 -9.23 -12.74
C ALA A 428 5.59 -10.12 -12.53
N GLU A 429 5.62 -10.82 -11.40
CA GLU A 429 6.66 -11.78 -11.02
C GLU A 429 6.08 -13.19 -10.90
N ALA A 430 6.78 -14.21 -11.42
CA ALA A 430 6.43 -15.61 -11.22
C ALA A 430 6.66 -16.06 -9.77
N GLY A 431 5.59 -16.30 -9.04
CA GLY A 431 5.65 -16.76 -7.66
C GLY A 431 6.12 -18.22 -7.54
N ASN A 432 6.91 -18.51 -6.48
CA ASN A 432 7.39 -19.87 -6.15
C ASN A 432 6.34 -20.75 -5.42
N LYS A 433 5.13 -20.29 -5.19
CA LYS A 433 4.13 -21.08 -4.46
C LYS A 433 3.50 -22.11 -5.38
N LYS A 434 3.82 -23.40 -5.15
CA LYS A 434 2.95 -24.51 -5.54
C LYS A 434 1.59 -24.25 -4.89
N VAL A 435 0.56 -24.07 -5.68
CA VAL A 435 -0.81 -23.91 -5.21
C VAL A 435 -1.23 -25.24 -4.58
N VAL A 436 -1.41 -25.23 -3.28
CA VAL A 436 -2.19 -26.24 -2.58
C VAL A 436 -3.42 -25.49 -2.08
N ASN A 437 -4.49 -25.62 -2.81
CA ASN A 437 -5.92 -25.52 -2.47
C ASN A 437 -6.72 -24.75 -3.52
N ASP A 438 -7.80 -25.37 -3.91
CA ASP A 438 -8.65 -25.17 -5.08
C ASP A 438 -9.57 -23.93 -5.07
N CYS A 439 -9.38 -22.94 -4.22
CA CYS A 439 -10.31 -21.82 -4.07
C CYS A 439 -9.72 -20.41 -4.17
N SER A 440 -8.47 -20.26 -4.55
CA SER A 440 -7.93 -18.92 -4.86
C SER A 440 -7.09 -18.96 -6.13
N LEU A 441 -7.73 -18.66 -7.25
CA LEU A 441 -7.14 -18.45 -8.57
C LEU A 441 -6.28 -17.17 -8.66
N THR A 442 -5.55 -16.83 -7.64
CA THR A 442 -4.47 -15.86 -7.72
C THR A 442 -3.19 -16.56 -8.16
N GLN A 443 -3.20 -17.07 -9.38
CA GLN A 443 -2.01 -17.62 -10.00
C GLN A 443 -1.09 -16.49 -10.49
N LYS A 444 -0.28 -15.90 -9.61
CA LYS A 444 0.98 -15.28 -10.01
C LYS A 444 2.04 -16.33 -10.35
N GLY A 445 1.76 -17.60 -10.13
CA GLY A 445 2.67 -18.71 -10.35
C GLY A 445 2.67 -19.13 -11.81
N GLY A 446 3.77 -18.88 -12.55
CA GLY A 446 4.02 -19.49 -13.84
C GLY A 446 3.81 -18.63 -15.08
N VAL A 447 3.13 -17.47 -14.99
CA VAL A 447 2.86 -16.63 -16.17
C VAL A 447 4.15 -16.14 -16.85
N SER A 448 5.16 -15.74 -16.10
CA SER A 448 6.40 -15.20 -16.63
C SER A 448 7.40 -16.25 -17.16
N VAL A 449 7.23 -17.53 -16.82
CA VAL A 449 8.18 -18.60 -17.19
C VAL A 449 7.82 -19.40 -18.44
N ILE A 450 6.66 -19.13 -19.03
CA ILE A 450 6.18 -19.84 -20.23
C ILE A 450 6.62 -19.19 -21.55
N HIS A 451 6.99 -17.90 -21.53
CA HIS A 451 7.31 -17.12 -22.71
C HIS A 451 8.57 -17.64 -23.45
N SER A 452 8.57 -17.50 -24.78
CA SER A 452 9.73 -17.87 -25.60
C SER A 452 10.97 -17.05 -25.26
N THR A 453 10.80 -15.76 -24.98
CA THR A 453 11.84 -14.86 -24.49
C THR A 453 12.47 -15.36 -23.17
N TYR A 454 11.65 -15.79 -22.21
CA TYR A 454 12.16 -16.39 -20.97
C TYR A 454 13.04 -17.59 -21.24
N LYS A 455 12.55 -18.54 -22.05
CA LYS A 455 13.29 -19.79 -22.39
C LYS A 455 14.59 -19.50 -23.13
N ARG A 456 14.60 -18.52 -24.04
CA ARG A 456 15.75 -18.11 -24.84
C ARG A 456 16.86 -17.49 -23.99
N PHE A 457 16.52 -16.57 -23.09
CA PHE A 457 17.48 -15.77 -22.32
C PHE A 457 17.69 -16.20 -20.86
N LEU A 458 16.96 -17.23 -20.39
CA LEU A 458 17.15 -17.75 -19.02
C LEU A 458 18.60 -18.09 -18.68
N PRO A 459 19.42 -18.73 -19.57
CA PRO A 459 20.81 -19.01 -19.27
C PRO A 459 21.64 -17.75 -19.01
N ASP A 460 21.30 -16.64 -19.66
CA ASP A 460 22.01 -15.38 -19.55
C ASP A 460 21.61 -14.58 -18.29
N ILE A 461 20.31 -14.50 -18.00
CA ILE A 461 19.78 -13.59 -16.98
C ILE A 461 19.34 -14.27 -15.68
N GLY A 462 19.34 -15.59 -15.64
CA GLY A 462 19.07 -16.38 -14.43
C GLY A 462 17.73 -16.01 -13.77
N ILE A 463 17.75 -15.85 -12.46
CA ILE A 463 16.54 -15.59 -11.64
C ILE A 463 15.81 -14.31 -12.05
N ALA A 464 16.50 -13.31 -12.59
CA ALA A 464 15.90 -12.07 -13.05
C ALA A 464 14.83 -12.29 -14.14
N GLY A 465 14.95 -13.38 -14.92
CA GLY A 465 13.95 -13.76 -15.92
C GLY A 465 12.54 -14.04 -15.38
N ARG A 466 12.36 -14.20 -14.07
CA ARG A 466 11.04 -14.32 -13.46
C ARG A 466 10.23 -13.02 -13.48
N GLU A 467 10.88 -11.88 -13.66
CA GLU A 467 10.27 -10.58 -13.77
C GLU A 467 9.94 -10.29 -15.24
N LEU A 468 8.68 -9.97 -15.56
CA LEU A 468 8.29 -9.69 -16.95
C LEU A 468 9.07 -8.52 -17.53
N PHE A 469 9.22 -7.42 -16.78
CA PHE A 469 9.97 -6.26 -17.29
C PHE A 469 11.41 -6.60 -17.65
N ALA A 470 12.05 -7.54 -16.94
CA ALA A 470 13.42 -7.98 -17.26
C ALA A 470 13.47 -8.74 -18.59
N GLN A 471 12.43 -9.51 -18.92
CA GLN A 471 12.32 -10.19 -20.21
C GLN A 471 12.15 -9.16 -21.36
N PHE A 472 11.35 -8.11 -21.17
CA PHE A 472 11.25 -7.02 -22.15
C PHE A 472 12.60 -6.38 -22.40
N ILE A 473 13.26 -5.94 -21.33
CA ILE A 473 14.53 -5.20 -21.46
C ILE A 473 15.63 -6.06 -22.09
N ILE A 474 15.78 -7.33 -21.66
CA ILE A 474 16.82 -8.18 -22.24
C ILE A 474 16.56 -8.48 -23.73
N ARG A 475 15.30 -8.66 -24.12
CA ARG A 475 14.93 -8.87 -25.53
C ARG A 475 15.27 -7.64 -26.37
N ILE A 476 14.90 -6.43 -25.90
CA ILE A 476 15.25 -5.18 -26.58
C ILE A 476 16.77 -5.08 -26.71
N TYR A 477 17.51 -5.27 -25.63
CA TYR A 477 18.96 -5.17 -25.61
C TYR A 477 19.65 -6.13 -26.58
N LYS A 478 19.19 -7.36 -26.67
CA LYS A 478 19.78 -8.42 -27.50
C LYS A 478 19.33 -8.39 -28.97
N GLU A 479 18.05 -8.11 -29.23
CA GLU A 479 17.47 -8.22 -30.57
C GLU A 479 17.36 -6.86 -31.30
N ILE A 480 17.45 -5.73 -30.55
CA ILE A 480 17.47 -4.36 -31.10
C ILE A 480 18.72 -3.61 -30.62
N PRO A 481 19.92 -4.13 -30.91
CA PRO A 481 21.17 -3.57 -30.40
C PRO A 481 21.37 -2.13 -30.86
N ALA A 482 21.97 -1.30 -30.01
CA ALA A 482 22.23 0.11 -30.20
C ALA A 482 21.01 1.05 -30.17
N SER A 483 19.80 0.55 -29.97
CA SER A 483 18.64 1.39 -29.67
C SER A 483 18.78 2.05 -28.28
N THR A 484 18.11 3.18 -28.08
CA THR A 484 17.94 3.78 -26.76
C THR A 484 16.77 3.08 -26.04
N ILE A 485 16.97 2.66 -24.79
CA ILE A 485 15.91 2.06 -23.97
C ILE A 485 15.49 3.11 -22.93
N ALA A 486 14.25 3.56 -23.00
CA ALA A 486 13.65 4.48 -22.05
C ALA A 486 12.47 3.77 -21.36
N GLN A 487 12.63 3.45 -20.07
CA GLN A 487 11.66 2.55 -19.46
C GLN A 487 11.38 2.87 -18.00
N PHE A 488 10.14 2.61 -17.58
CA PHE A 488 9.77 2.53 -16.17
C PHE A 488 10.00 1.12 -15.64
N SER A 489 10.55 1.00 -14.44
CA SER A 489 10.63 -0.28 -13.72
C SER A 489 10.87 -0.09 -12.23
N THR A 490 10.74 -1.19 -11.49
CA THR A 490 11.22 -1.23 -10.11
C THR A 490 12.76 -1.11 -10.06
N LEU A 491 13.30 -0.72 -8.91
CA LEU A 491 14.76 -0.59 -8.73
C LEU A 491 15.52 -1.91 -8.76
N LYS A 492 14.86 -3.05 -8.91
CA LYS A 492 15.48 -4.39 -8.97
C LYS A 492 16.58 -4.46 -10.02
N ILE A 493 16.38 -3.82 -11.19
CA ILE A 493 17.36 -3.83 -12.29
C ILE A 493 18.72 -3.23 -11.89
N VAL A 494 18.70 -2.19 -11.06
CA VAL A 494 19.92 -1.46 -10.66
C VAL A 494 20.47 -1.91 -9.30
N GLN A 495 19.65 -2.45 -8.39
CA GLN A 495 20.08 -2.72 -7.02
C GLN A 495 20.06 -4.19 -6.62
N ALA A 496 19.01 -4.94 -7.01
CA ALA A 496 18.73 -6.22 -6.39
C ALA A 496 19.77 -7.31 -6.73
N PRO A 497 20.25 -8.11 -5.74
CA PRO A 497 21.24 -9.18 -5.96
C PRO A 497 20.78 -10.27 -6.93
N ASN A 498 19.47 -10.55 -7.01
CA ASN A 498 18.91 -11.51 -7.97
C ASN A 498 18.99 -11.04 -9.43
N PHE A 499 19.36 -9.78 -9.69
CA PHE A 499 19.65 -9.23 -11.01
C PHE A 499 21.15 -9.22 -11.35
N LYS A 500 22.02 -9.80 -10.54
CA LYS A 500 23.46 -9.86 -10.80
C LYS A 500 23.80 -10.44 -12.17
N ALA A 501 23.23 -11.62 -12.51
CA ALA A 501 23.43 -12.24 -13.82
C ALA A 501 22.90 -11.34 -14.96
N PHE A 502 21.73 -10.72 -14.77
CA PHE A 502 21.18 -9.76 -15.73
C PHE A 502 22.14 -8.60 -15.98
N ARG A 503 22.67 -7.95 -14.94
CA ARG A 503 23.60 -6.82 -15.06
C ARG A 503 24.93 -7.22 -15.71
N ALA A 504 25.39 -8.44 -15.52
CA ALA A 504 26.60 -8.95 -16.16
C ALA A 504 26.46 -9.02 -17.71
N VAL A 505 25.26 -9.23 -18.19
CA VAL A 505 24.93 -9.32 -19.62
C VAL A 505 24.48 -7.97 -20.19
N PHE A 506 23.67 -7.24 -19.43
CA PHE A 506 23.11 -5.95 -19.82
C PHE A 506 24.14 -4.83 -19.63
N ARG A 507 25.02 -4.69 -20.62
CA ARG A 507 26.08 -3.67 -20.64
C ARG A 507 25.57 -2.42 -21.33
N ALA A 508 24.71 -1.68 -20.63
CA ALA A 508 24.15 -0.42 -21.08
C ALA A 508 24.50 0.68 -20.06
N SER A 509 24.86 1.85 -20.56
CA SER A 509 25.15 3.00 -19.73
C SER A 509 23.84 3.69 -19.34
N LEU A 510 23.60 3.87 -18.05
CA LEU A 510 22.51 4.68 -17.55
C LEU A 510 22.85 6.17 -17.76
N VAL A 511 22.11 6.83 -18.64
CA VAL A 511 22.40 8.23 -19.01
C VAL A 511 21.65 9.19 -18.10
N ARG A 512 20.38 8.92 -17.81
CA ARG A 512 19.53 9.77 -16.98
C ARG A 512 18.48 8.91 -16.30
N SER A 513 18.03 9.34 -15.10
CA SER A 513 16.99 8.66 -14.37
C SER A 513 16.30 9.54 -13.34
N PHE A 514 15.07 9.20 -12.96
CA PHE A 514 14.38 9.76 -11.81
C PHE A 514 13.56 8.67 -11.08
N LEU A 515 13.20 8.95 -9.83
CA LEU A 515 12.40 8.07 -8.97
C LEU A 515 11.10 8.74 -8.57
N VAL A 516 10.03 7.95 -8.53
CA VAL A 516 8.68 8.39 -8.15
C VAL A 516 8.01 7.34 -7.27
N PRO A 517 7.01 7.73 -6.44
CA PRO A 517 6.26 6.77 -5.63
C PRO A 517 5.36 5.88 -6.48
N ALA A 518 5.40 4.57 -6.24
CA ALA A 518 4.60 3.59 -7.00
C ALA A 518 3.09 3.80 -6.85
N ASN A 519 2.62 4.28 -5.69
CA ASN A 519 1.21 4.57 -5.44
C ASN A 519 0.63 5.72 -6.26
N THR A 520 1.45 6.43 -7.04
CA THR A 520 0.99 7.42 -8.02
C THR A 520 0.55 6.78 -9.34
N PHE A 521 0.95 5.53 -9.59
CA PHE A 521 0.47 4.76 -10.73
C PHE A 521 -0.90 4.15 -10.41
N ASP A 522 -1.77 4.12 -11.38
CA ASP A 522 -3.15 3.68 -11.20
C ASP A 522 -3.22 2.28 -10.57
N ASN A 523 -3.96 2.17 -9.46
CA ASN A 523 -4.20 0.93 -8.70
C ASN A 523 -2.98 0.23 -8.10
N VAL A 524 -1.86 0.94 -7.91
CA VAL A 524 -0.73 0.42 -7.16
C VAL A 524 -0.88 0.77 -5.68
N ASN A 525 -1.27 -0.20 -4.86
CA ASN A 525 -1.34 -0.04 -3.39
C ASN A 525 0.04 -0.20 -2.72
N GLY A 526 1.10 -0.36 -3.49
CA GLY A 526 2.44 -0.64 -2.99
C GLY A 526 3.18 0.62 -2.57
N ILE A 527 3.86 0.56 -1.43
CA ILE A 527 4.73 1.64 -0.92
C ILE A 527 6.16 1.30 -1.34
N PHE A 528 6.53 1.55 -2.61
CA PHE A 528 7.87 1.30 -3.14
C PHE A 528 8.21 2.31 -4.24
N PRO A 529 9.50 2.50 -4.58
CA PRO A 529 9.91 3.39 -5.67
C PRO A 529 9.78 2.71 -7.05
N ILE A 530 9.30 3.48 -8.03
CA ILE A 530 9.46 3.19 -9.45
C ILE A 530 10.47 4.17 -10.02
N GLY A 531 11.38 3.67 -10.85
CA GLY A 531 12.35 4.48 -11.56
C GLY A 531 12.02 4.59 -13.05
N PHE A 532 12.24 5.77 -13.62
CA PHE A 532 12.39 5.95 -15.05
C PHE A 532 13.88 5.96 -15.40
N PHE A 533 14.28 5.19 -16.37
CA PHE A 533 15.68 4.99 -16.75
C PHE A 533 15.86 5.15 -18.25
N ILE A 534 16.86 5.95 -18.66
CA ILE A 534 17.28 6.06 -20.04
C ILE A 534 18.63 5.38 -20.20
N TRP A 535 18.67 4.30 -20.98
CA TRP A 535 19.86 3.50 -21.22
C TRP A 535 20.31 3.67 -22.68
N LYS A 536 21.61 3.82 -22.88
CA LYS A 536 22.26 3.73 -24.19
C LYS A 536 23.21 2.55 -24.22
N ALA A 537 23.42 1.97 -25.40
CA ALA A 537 24.39 0.88 -25.58
C ALA A 537 25.76 1.31 -25.03
N GLY A 538 26.37 0.45 -24.21
CA GLY A 538 27.65 0.65 -23.55
C GLY A 538 28.49 -0.61 -23.57
N LYS A 539 29.70 -0.54 -23.03
CA LYS A 539 30.62 -1.67 -22.90
C LYS A 539 30.78 -2.11 -21.46
N GLU A 540 30.39 -1.27 -20.51
CA GLU A 540 30.61 -1.48 -19.07
C GLU A 540 29.31 -1.85 -18.36
N CYS A 541 29.43 -2.57 -17.25
CA CYS A 541 28.30 -2.87 -16.39
C CYS A 541 27.92 -1.61 -15.60
N PHE A 542 26.64 -1.49 -15.23
CA PHE A 542 26.16 -0.41 -14.36
C PHE A 542 26.86 -0.50 -13.00
N GLU A 543 27.50 0.58 -12.59
CA GLU A 543 28.19 0.67 -11.29
C GLU A 543 27.39 1.50 -10.28
N GLN A 544 27.07 2.74 -10.61
CA GLN A 544 26.27 3.62 -9.76
C GLN A 544 25.71 4.82 -10.54
N ALA A 545 24.65 5.42 -10.02
CA ALA A 545 24.09 6.65 -10.56
C ALA A 545 23.42 7.48 -9.46
N LYS A 546 23.60 8.79 -9.50
CA LYS A 546 22.85 9.74 -8.69
C LYS A 546 21.55 10.07 -9.42
N THR A 547 20.42 9.87 -8.77
CA THR A 547 19.09 9.94 -9.38
C THR A 547 18.21 10.91 -8.62
N GLU A 548 17.49 11.77 -9.33
CA GLU A 548 16.54 12.71 -8.75
C GLU A 548 15.30 12.00 -8.23
N VAL A 549 14.77 12.48 -7.12
CA VAL A 549 13.59 11.93 -6.45
C VAL A 549 12.47 12.94 -6.48
N PHE A 550 11.32 12.55 -6.99
CA PHE A 550 10.13 13.39 -7.06
C PHE A 550 9.05 12.86 -6.10
N ASN A 551 8.31 13.77 -5.47
CA ASN A 551 7.11 13.40 -4.71
C ASN A 551 5.92 13.18 -5.67
N SER A 552 4.75 12.82 -5.13
CA SER A 552 3.53 12.59 -5.90
C SER A 552 3.04 13.81 -6.70
N ASP A 553 3.43 15.02 -6.30
CA ASP A 553 3.05 16.27 -6.95
C ASP A 553 4.01 16.67 -8.08
N GLY A 554 5.05 15.87 -8.35
CA GLY A 554 6.06 16.16 -9.36
C GLY A 554 7.13 17.15 -8.92
N LEU A 555 7.25 17.40 -7.62
CA LEU A 555 8.30 18.27 -7.07
C LEU A 555 9.53 17.46 -6.70
N VAL A 556 10.72 18.00 -6.99
CA VAL A 556 12.00 17.40 -6.58
C VAL A 556 12.12 17.49 -5.05
N VAL A 557 12.26 16.35 -4.39
CA VAL A 557 12.41 16.26 -2.92
C VAL A 557 13.81 15.84 -2.50
N GLY A 558 14.69 15.53 -3.44
CA GLY A 558 16.07 15.18 -3.17
C GLY A 558 16.70 14.33 -4.26
N THR A 559 17.75 13.63 -3.89
CA THR A 559 18.47 12.69 -4.78
C THR A 559 18.74 11.40 -4.02
N LYS A 560 18.85 10.28 -4.76
CA LYS A 560 19.25 8.97 -4.23
C LYS A 560 20.40 8.40 -5.06
N MET A 561 21.38 7.83 -4.36
CA MET A 561 22.43 7.05 -5.01
C MET A 561 21.90 5.64 -5.29
N LEU A 562 21.96 5.20 -6.54
CA LEU A 562 21.64 3.84 -6.95
C LEU A 562 22.94 3.08 -7.23
N ALA A 563 23.08 1.90 -6.62
CA ALA A 563 24.22 1.02 -6.84
C ALA A 563 23.82 -0.45 -6.67
N PRO A 564 24.45 -1.39 -7.40
CA PRO A 564 24.21 -2.83 -7.23
C PRO A 564 24.63 -3.32 -5.85
N TYR A 565 23.86 -4.25 -5.31
CA TYR A 565 24.17 -4.92 -4.03
C TYR A 565 24.89 -6.28 -4.23
N ASP A 566 25.39 -6.55 -5.43
CA ASP A 566 25.87 -7.85 -5.91
C ASP A 566 26.99 -8.49 -5.09
N ASN A 567 27.89 -7.67 -4.57
CA ASN A 567 29.10 -8.10 -3.87
C ASN A 567 29.05 -7.81 -2.37
N ARG A 568 27.91 -7.45 -1.84
CA ARG A 568 27.73 -7.12 -0.43
C ARG A 568 26.99 -8.24 0.29
N LEU A 569 27.52 -8.64 1.44
CA LEU A 569 26.83 -9.53 2.34
C LEU A 569 25.71 -8.75 3.06
N SER A 570 24.60 -9.42 3.33
CA SER A 570 23.48 -8.83 4.06
C SER A 570 23.74 -8.82 5.57
N ILE A 571 23.00 -8.00 6.29
CA ILE A 571 22.98 -8.02 7.76
C ILE A 571 22.55 -9.39 8.31
N ASN A 572 21.76 -10.15 7.55
CA ASN A 572 21.40 -11.52 7.93
C ASN A 572 22.60 -12.48 7.86
N ASP A 573 23.50 -12.29 6.89
CA ASP A 573 24.75 -13.08 6.80
C ASP A 573 25.69 -12.75 7.97
N TRP A 574 25.66 -11.52 8.45
CA TRP A 574 26.38 -11.10 9.64
C TRP A 574 25.83 -11.79 10.91
N ILE A 575 24.54 -11.68 11.19
CA ILE A 575 23.97 -12.19 12.44
C ILE A 575 23.94 -13.72 12.50
N ILE A 576 23.88 -14.41 11.36
CA ILE A 576 23.94 -15.87 11.30
C ILE A 576 25.27 -16.40 11.85
N LYS A 577 26.38 -15.67 11.69
CA LYS A 577 27.69 -16.06 12.23
C LYS A 577 27.68 -16.19 13.76
N THR A 578 26.79 -15.48 14.44
CA THR A 578 26.67 -15.55 15.90
C THR A 578 25.94 -16.80 16.40
N ARG A 579 25.37 -17.63 15.53
CA ARG A 579 24.61 -18.84 15.89
C ARG A 579 25.47 -19.91 16.58
N SER A 580 26.76 -19.98 16.24
CA SER A 580 27.71 -20.93 16.84
C SER A 580 28.06 -20.60 18.28
N ARG A 581 27.72 -19.43 18.78
CA ARG A 581 28.04 -19.00 20.14
C ARG A 581 27.06 -19.62 21.14
N GLN A 582 27.46 -20.71 21.76
CA GLN A 582 26.68 -21.37 22.80
C GLN A 582 26.75 -20.53 24.09
N GLY A 583 25.62 -20.38 24.76
CA GLY A 583 25.47 -19.64 26.02
C GLY A 583 24.09 -19.82 26.61
N LYS A 584 23.84 -19.10 27.72
CA LYS A 584 22.51 -19.08 28.36
C LYS A 584 21.48 -18.46 27.40
N LYS A 585 20.49 -19.26 26.99
CA LYS A 585 19.43 -18.80 26.11
C LYS A 585 18.47 -17.88 26.85
N ILE A 586 18.32 -16.65 26.38
CA ILE A 586 17.46 -15.63 26.99
C ILE A 586 16.33 -15.19 26.07
N GLY A 587 16.31 -15.65 24.83
CA GLY A 587 15.26 -15.37 23.85
C GLY A 587 15.64 -15.91 22.46
N TYR A 588 14.71 -15.81 21.52
CA TYR A 588 14.93 -16.19 20.12
C TYR A 588 14.59 -15.00 19.22
N MET A 589 15.57 -14.55 18.46
CA MET A 589 15.45 -13.45 17.51
C MET A 589 15.11 -13.97 16.11
N SER A 590 14.00 -13.51 15.56
CA SER A 590 13.70 -13.66 14.15
C SER A 590 14.54 -12.66 13.34
N SER A 591 15.30 -13.16 12.37
CA SER A 591 16.12 -12.38 11.43
C SER A 591 15.72 -12.71 9.99
N ARG A 592 14.43 -12.55 9.66
CA ARG A 592 13.88 -13.00 8.39
C ARG A 592 14.23 -12.05 7.24
N SER A 593 14.23 -10.76 7.50
CA SER A 593 14.40 -9.74 6.47
C SER A 593 15.68 -8.93 6.65
N HIS A 594 16.30 -8.63 5.53
CA HIS A 594 17.45 -7.73 5.42
C HIS A 594 17.12 -6.44 4.68
N ASP A 595 15.85 -6.21 4.33
CA ASP A 595 15.34 -5.03 3.67
C ASP A 595 14.17 -4.41 4.44
N PHE A 596 13.82 -3.17 4.11
CA PHE A 596 12.72 -2.46 4.77
C PHE A 596 11.35 -3.08 4.49
N SER A 597 11.14 -3.74 3.35
CA SER A 597 9.85 -4.35 2.98
C SER A 597 9.40 -5.43 3.98
N GLY A 598 10.36 -6.12 4.58
CA GLY A 598 10.11 -7.18 5.55
C GLY A 598 10.60 -6.89 6.96
N ILE A 599 11.02 -5.66 7.28
CA ILE A 599 11.66 -5.30 8.55
C ILE A 599 10.78 -5.60 9.77
N SER A 600 9.46 -5.58 9.61
CA SER A 600 8.50 -5.92 10.67
C SER A 600 8.63 -7.36 11.16
N TYR A 601 9.25 -8.26 10.39
CA TYR A 601 9.49 -9.65 10.74
C TYR A 601 10.76 -9.86 11.57
N ASN A 602 11.53 -8.80 11.84
CA ASN A 602 12.69 -8.84 12.73
C ASN A 602 12.24 -8.42 14.14
N TYR A 603 12.19 -9.38 15.05
CA TYR A 603 11.70 -9.21 16.43
C TYR A 603 12.26 -10.32 17.35
N ILE A 604 12.09 -10.15 18.67
CA ILE A 604 12.50 -11.15 19.67
C ILE A 604 11.28 -11.75 20.38
N LYS A 605 11.34 -13.06 20.61
CA LYS A 605 10.35 -13.89 21.33
C LYS A 605 11.06 -14.76 22.38
N ASN A 606 10.29 -15.40 23.27
CA ASN A 606 10.83 -16.32 24.27
C ASN A 606 11.49 -17.55 23.63
N SER A 607 10.90 -18.10 22.57
CA SER A 607 11.37 -19.34 21.95
C SER A 607 11.19 -19.38 20.42
N LYS A 608 11.83 -20.35 19.78
CA LYS A 608 11.78 -20.60 18.34
C LYS A 608 10.38 -20.99 17.87
N GLU A 609 9.64 -21.71 18.68
CA GLU A 609 8.29 -22.21 18.37
C GLU A 609 7.27 -21.08 18.25
N GLN A 610 7.54 -19.95 18.90
CA GLN A 610 6.72 -18.74 18.80
C GLN A 610 6.98 -17.92 17.53
N VAL A 611 7.95 -18.31 16.71
CA VAL A 611 8.34 -17.61 15.50
C VAL A 611 7.89 -18.38 14.27
N LYS A 612 7.10 -17.76 13.40
CA LYS A 612 6.55 -18.37 12.18
C LYS A 612 7.60 -18.78 11.13
N SER A 613 8.82 -18.30 11.24
CA SER A 613 9.88 -18.57 10.28
C SER A 613 11.05 -19.29 10.95
N PRO A 614 11.64 -20.33 10.29
CA PRO A 614 12.81 -21.01 10.81
C PRO A 614 14.09 -20.15 10.78
N ARG A 615 14.05 -18.99 10.11
CA ARG A 615 15.19 -18.06 10.04
C ARG A 615 15.27 -17.22 11.30
N GLY A 616 16.24 -17.53 12.15
CA GLY A 616 16.44 -16.79 13.39
C GLY A 616 17.65 -17.33 14.16
N THR A 617 17.95 -16.69 15.28
CA THR A 617 19.12 -16.97 16.13
C THR A 617 18.67 -16.96 17.58
N TRP A 618 19.17 -17.93 18.39
CA TRP A 618 19.04 -17.84 19.84
C TRP A 618 19.82 -16.64 20.36
N VAL A 619 19.17 -15.78 21.11
CA VAL A 619 19.84 -14.72 21.86
C VAL A 619 20.39 -15.34 23.14
N THR A 620 21.69 -15.16 23.36
CA THR A 620 22.42 -15.69 24.51
C THR A 620 23.27 -14.58 25.13
N ASP A 621 23.82 -14.83 26.30
CA ASP A 621 24.81 -13.96 26.94
C ASP A 621 26.00 -13.63 26.03
N LYS A 622 26.34 -14.53 25.11
CA LYS A 622 27.51 -14.39 24.20
C LYS A 622 27.26 -13.68 22.89
N ASN A 623 26.00 -13.41 22.54
CA ASN A 623 25.64 -12.68 21.32
C ASN A 623 24.56 -11.59 21.55
N LEU A 624 24.29 -11.24 22.82
CA LEU A 624 23.30 -10.22 23.17
C LEU A 624 23.64 -8.87 22.53
N ARG A 625 24.91 -8.50 22.50
CA ARG A 625 25.39 -7.27 21.88
C ARG A 625 25.04 -7.19 20.40
N GLU A 626 25.39 -8.22 19.64
CA GLU A 626 25.11 -8.29 18.20
C GLU A 626 23.62 -8.34 17.93
N SER A 627 22.85 -9.03 18.76
CA SER A 627 21.40 -9.08 18.68
C SER A 627 20.76 -7.70 18.94
N ALA A 628 21.32 -6.94 19.89
CA ALA A 628 20.88 -5.58 20.20
C ALA A 628 21.19 -4.63 19.03
N VAL A 629 22.40 -4.68 18.49
CA VAL A 629 22.77 -3.88 17.33
C VAL A 629 21.91 -4.24 16.12
N PHE A 630 21.67 -5.53 15.84
CA PHE A 630 20.81 -5.97 14.75
C PHE A 630 19.41 -5.37 14.82
N ILE A 631 18.74 -5.50 15.96
CA ILE A 631 17.35 -4.98 16.13
C ILE A 631 17.35 -3.46 16.09
N ALA A 632 18.28 -2.80 16.81
CA ALA A 632 18.34 -1.35 16.88
C ALA A 632 18.58 -0.74 15.49
N VAL A 633 19.55 -1.24 14.73
CA VAL A 633 19.90 -0.78 13.38
C VAL A 633 18.74 -0.98 12.43
N CYS A 634 18.13 -2.18 12.41
CA CYS A 634 17.00 -2.48 11.55
C CYS A 634 15.79 -1.56 11.79
N HIS A 635 15.63 -1.02 12.99
CA HIS A 635 14.48 -0.20 13.35
C HIS A 635 14.80 1.28 13.64
N ALA A 636 16.08 1.68 13.54
CA ALA A 636 16.47 3.07 13.73
C ALA A 636 16.04 3.99 12.60
N ILE A 637 16.04 3.49 11.36
CA ILE A 637 15.67 4.26 10.17
C ILE A 637 14.18 4.10 9.90
N GLN A 638 13.52 5.22 9.65
CA GLN A 638 12.10 5.20 9.31
C GLN A 638 11.89 4.56 7.93
N HIS A 639 10.97 3.61 7.85
CA HIS A 639 10.55 3.03 6.58
C HIS A 639 9.72 4.06 5.78
N THR A 640 10.14 4.31 4.56
CA THR A 640 9.48 5.20 3.59
C THR A 640 9.29 4.46 2.27
N TRP A 641 8.53 5.03 1.35
CA TRP A 641 8.42 4.47 0.01
C TRP A 641 9.77 4.44 -0.71
N LEU A 642 10.65 5.42 -0.46
CA LEU A 642 11.92 5.58 -1.15
C LEU A 642 12.96 4.52 -0.74
N ASN A 643 12.94 4.11 0.53
CA ASN A 643 13.87 3.09 1.05
C ASN A 643 13.27 1.68 1.14
N HIS A 644 12.06 1.47 0.64
CA HIS A 644 11.33 0.21 0.78
C HIS A 644 12.14 -1.05 0.42
N ASN A 645 12.93 -0.97 -0.65
CA ASN A 645 13.76 -2.07 -1.16
C ASN A 645 15.24 -1.94 -0.78
N ASP A 646 15.62 -0.93 0.02
CA ASP A 646 16.99 -0.79 0.48
C ASP A 646 17.33 -1.90 1.47
N GLN A 647 18.57 -2.36 1.40
CA GLN A 647 19.03 -3.50 2.17
C GLN A 647 20.01 -3.08 3.25
N PHE A 648 19.88 -3.72 4.40
CA PHE A 648 20.89 -3.65 5.43
C PHE A 648 22.04 -4.63 5.13
N PHE A 649 23.26 -4.15 5.22
CA PHE A 649 24.46 -4.89 4.87
C PHE A 649 25.20 -5.41 6.10
N TYR A 650 26.13 -6.29 5.83
CA TYR A 650 27.16 -6.72 6.77
C TYR A 650 27.99 -5.49 7.16
N PRO A 651 28.09 -5.13 8.46
CA PRO A 651 28.82 -3.92 8.88
C PRO A 651 30.34 -4.08 8.71
N ASP A 652 31.04 -2.96 8.61
CA ASP A 652 32.49 -2.97 8.81
C ASP A 652 32.87 -3.29 10.28
N ALA A 653 34.14 -3.55 10.58
CA ALA A 653 34.56 -3.98 11.91
C ALA A 653 34.61 -2.86 12.97
N ASN A 654 34.49 -1.59 12.57
CA ASN A 654 34.72 -0.44 13.46
C ASN A 654 33.64 -0.32 14.54
N TRP A 655 32.39 -0.74 14.25
CA TRP A 655 31.31 -0.75 15.24
C TRP A 655 31.65 -1.54 16.51
N GLN A 656 32.58 -2.52 16.42
CA GLN A 656 32.96 -3.36 17.56
C GLN A 656 33.76 -2.58 18.62
N GLN A 657 34.36 -1.47 18.24
CA GLN A 657 35.17 -0.62 19.12
C GLN A 657 34.35 0.48 19.76
N ASP A 658 33.19 0.82 19.18
CA ASP A 658 32.28 1.86 19.68
C ASP A 658 31.35 1.28 20.75
N ARG A 659 31.82 1.33 21.99
CA ARG A 659 31.08 0.81 23.16
C ARG A 659 29.81 1.60 23.43
N GLU A 660 29.85 2.92 23.23
CA GLU A 660 28.65 3.77 23.41
C GLU A 660 27.55 3.38 22.44
N PHE A 661 27.86 3.21 21.16
CA PHE A 661 26.90 2.75 20.16
C PHE A 661 26.28 1.39 20.53
N GLN A 662 27.12 0.41 20.94
CA GLN A 662 26.64 -0.92 21.34
C GLN A 662 25.70 -0.85 22.54
N ASN A 663 26.05 -0.06 23.55
CA ASN A 663 25.26 0.11 24.76
C ASN A 663 23.95 0.86 24.46
N ASN A 664 23.98 1.88 23.60
CA ASN A 664 22.81 2.57 23.11
C ASN A 664 21.86 1.62 22.34
N CYS A 665 22.40 0.69 21.53
CA CYS A 665 21.60 -0.33 20.87
C CYS A 665 20.95 -1.31 21.87
N LEU A 666 21.64 -1.65 22.97
CA LEU A 666 21.06 -2.47 24.03
C LEU A 666 19.90 -1.74 24.71
N ALA A 667 20.08 -0.48 25.09
CA ALA A 667 19.02 0.34 25.66
C ALA A 667 17.81 0.43 24.72
N ALA A 668 18.06 0.68 23.42
CA ALA A 668 17.01 0.71 22.41
C ALA A 668 16.25 -0.63 22.32
N LEU A 669 16.95 -1.77 22.34
CA LEU A 669 16.31 -3.09 22.28
C LEU A 669 15.44 -3.39 23.50
N LEU A 670 15.88 -3.04 24.71
CA LEU A 670 15.15 -3.33 25.96
C LEU A 670 13.75 -2.71 25.97
N PHE A 671 13.60 -1.53 25.41
CA PHE A 671 12.35 -0.77 25.39
C PHE A 671 11.68 -0.73 24.01
N HIS A 672 12.19 -1.49 23.03
CA HIS A 672 11.60 -1.54 21.70
C HIS A 672 10.36 -2.44 21.65
N THR A 673 9.36 -2.02 20.87
CA THR A 673 8.11 -2.81 20.67
C THR A 673 8.34 -4.16 19.99
N LYS A 674 9.48 -4.35 19.33
CA LYS A 674 9.90 -5.62 18.72
C LYS A 674 10.54 -6.60 19.72
N ASN A 675 10.83 -6.15 20.93
CA ASN A 675 11.07 -7.04 22.05
C ASN A 675 9.72 -7.55 22.57
N SER A 676 9.34 -8.76 22.15
CA SER A 676 8.08 -9.40 22.44
C SER A 676 8.24 -10.57 23.41
N ILE A 677 9.16 -10.45 24.35
CA ILE A 677 9.30 -11.37 25.48
C ILE A 677 8.08 -11.23 26.38
N GLN A 678 7.52 -12.34 26.81
CA GLN A 678 6.36 -12.40 27.69
C GLN A 678 6.63 -13.38 28.83
N SER A 679 6.41 -12.97 30.05
CA SER A 679 6.71 -13.77 31.27
C SER A 679 5.89 -15.06 31.36
N GLN A 680 4.71 -15.11 30.76
CA GLN A 680 3.87 -16.33 30.71
C GLN A 680 4.51 -17.50 29.91
N TYR A 681 5.56 -17.26 29.13
CA TYR A 681 6.21 -18.28 28.29
C TYR A 681 7.61 -18.66 28.76
N GLY A 682 7.97 -18.33 29.98
CA GLY A 682 9.25 -18.67 30.61
C GLY A 682 9.86 -17.51 31.36
N THR A 683 10.94 -17.77 32.07
CA THR A 683 11.62 -16.77 32.90
C THR A 683 12.03 -15.56 32.08
N ASN A 684 11.67 -14.39 32.55
CA ASN A 684 12.02 -13.13 31.91
C ASN A 684 13.44 -12.67 32.29
N HIS A 685 14.39 -12.80 31.37
CA HIS A 685 15.77 -12.36 31.54
C HIS A 685 16.01 -10.91 31.09
N TRP A 686 14.97 -10.15 30.79
CA TRP A 686 15.05 -8.85 30.10
C TRP A 686 14.67 -7.67 30.99
N ILE A 687 14.48 -7.86 32.31
CA ILE A 687 14.22 -6.77 33.26
C ILE A 687 15.54 -6.03 33.52
N PRO A 688 15.64 -4.72 33.14
CA PRO A 688 16.89 -3.98 33.24
C PRO A 688 17.05 -3.24 34.60
N PHE A 689 16.20 -3.56 35.57
CA PHE A 689 16.13 -2.90 36.87
C PHE A 689 16.23 -3.92 38.02
N THR A 690 16.67 -3.46 39.17
CA THR A 690 16.54 -4.19 40.44
C THR A 690 15.16 -3.94 41.04
N GLU A 691 14.72 -4.80 41.97
CA GLU A 691 13.46 -4.67 42.70
C GLU A 691 13.37 -3.33 43.44
N ALA A 692 14.46 -2.91 44.03
CA ALA A 692 14.53 -1.65 44.77
C ALA A 692 14.34 -0.42 43.86
N GLU A 693 14.89 -0.44 42.65
CA GLU A 693 14.76 0.66 41.69
C GLU A 693 13.32 0.86 41.20
N VAL A 694 12.51 -0.19 41.14
CA VAL A 694 11.14 -0.13 40.63
C VAL A 694 10.07 -0.40 41.70
N ASN A 695 10.45 -0.46 42.98
CA ASN A 695 9.56 -0.71 44.11
C ASN A 695 8.76 -2.03 43.96
N ALA A 696 9.39 -3.07 43.40
CA ALA A 696 8.74 -4.37 43.28
C ALA A 696 8.58 -4.98 44.69
N LYS A 697 7.43 -5.61 44.93
CA LYS A 697 7.07 -6.22 46.21
C LYS A 697 7.67 -7.62 46.40
N GLU A 698 8.02 -8.27 45.31
CA GLU A 698 8.52 -9.63 45.25
C GLU A 698 9.80 -9.68 44.43
N ALA A 699 10.65 -10.68 44.73
CA ALA A 699 11.91 -10.88 44.02
C ALA A 699 11.66 -11.31 42.55
N PHE A 700 12.51 -10.86 41.65
CA PHE A 700 12.50 -11.28 40.25
C PHE A 700 13.10 -12.68 40.10
N GLU A 701 12.57 -13.48 39.21
CA GLU A 701 13.13 -14.80 38.87
C GLU A 701 14.51 -14.74 38.22
N SER A 702 14.88 -13.60 37.66
CA SER A 702 16.15 -13.43 36.95
C SER A 702 16.68 -12.00 37.06
N HIS A 703 17.96 -11.91 37.44
CA HIS A 703 18.74 -10.68 37.46
C HIS A 703 19.73 -10.62 36.30
N PHE A 704 19.54 -11.47 35.29
CA PHE A 704 20.48 -11.61 34.17
C PHE A 704 20.84 -10.26 33.52
N MET A 705 19.85 -9.43 33.21
CA MET A 705 20.11 -8.18 32.48
C MET A 705 20.83 -7.15 33.35
N THR A 706 20.44 -7.03 34.62
CA THR A 706 21.13 -6.13 35.57
C THR A 706 22.58 -6.59 35.83
N ASP A 707 22.81 -7.90 35.95
CA ASP A 707 24.14 -8.47 36.10
C ASP A 707 25.00 -8.27 34.86
N PHE A 708 24.42 -8.46 33.68
CA PHE A 708 25.09 -8.18 32.40
C PHE A 708 25.49 -6.71 32.29
N MET A 709 24.56 -5.79 32.58
CA MET A 709 24.86 -4.35 32.51
C MET A 709 25.89 -3.90 33.57
N GLN A 710 25.97 -4.58 34.70
CA GLN A 710 26.94 -4.31 35.75
C GLN A 710 28.27 -5.08 35.62
N GLY A 711 28.45 -5.83 34.51
CA GLY A 711 29.65 -6.62 34.28
C GLY A 711 29.83 -7.80 35.22
N ARG A 712 28.77 -8.33 35.81
CA ARG A 712 28.78 -9.40 36.81
C ARG A 712 28.43 -10.79 36.23
N CYS A 713 28.21 -10.91 34.94
CA CYS A 713 28.00 -12.22 34.33
C CYS A 713 29.25 -13.10 34.39
N ALA A 714 29.14 -14.28 35.01
CA ALA A 714 30.23 -15.24 35.08
C ALA A 714 30.61 -15.74 33.67
N LEU A 715 31.89 -15.77 33.39
CA LEU A 715 32.45 -16.42 32.20
C LEU A 715 32.42 -17.93 32.43
N ASP A 716 31.40 -18.63 31.93
CA ASP A 716 31.45 -20.11 31.92
C ASP A 716 32.54 -20.61 30.98
N ALA A 717 33.53 -21.31 31.56
CA ALA A 717 34.75 -21.76 30.89
C ALA A 717 34.58 -23.02 30.02
N THR A 718 33.39 -23.32 29.50
CA THR A 718 33.18 -24.51 28.65
C THR A 718 33.05 -24.16 27.17
N THR A 719 34.18 -24.22 26.48
CA THR A 719 34.27 -24.30 25.01
C THR A 719 33.83 -25.69 24.56
N THR A 720 32.67 -25.84 23.96
CA THR A 720 32.26 -27.05 23.26
C THR A 720 32.38 -26.87 21.74
N THR A 721 33.03 -27.86 21.10
CA THR A 721 33.19 -27.91 19.63
C THR A 721 31.87 -28.01 18.86
N PRO A 722 31.73 -27.36 17.69
CA PRO A 722 30.51 -27.40 16.86
C PRO A 722 30.16 -28.82 16.39
N ARG A 723 28.87 -29.12 16.29
CA ARG A 723 28.37 -30.37 15.72
C ARG A 723 28.62 -30.47 14.22
N GLU A 724 28.75 -31.70 13.70
CA GLU A 724 29.12 -32.00 12.29
C GLU A 724 28.12 -31.38 11.26
N GLU A 725 26.86 -31.27 11.58
CA GLU A 725 25.86 -30.62 10.71
C GLU A 725 26.06 -29.09 10.57
N GLU A 726 26.59 -28.46 11.61
CA GLU A 726 26.93 -27.03 11.60
C GLU A 726 28.21 -26.77 10.79
N LYS A 727 29.14 -27.71 10.76
CA LYS A 727 30.34 -27.63 9.93
C LYS A 727 30.02 -27.68 8.43
N GLN A 728 29.02 -28.49 8.00
CA GLN A 728 28.61 -28.59 6.59
C GLN A 728 27.90 -27.31 6.10
N THR A 729 27.14 -26.63 6.97
CA THR A 729 26.51 -25.35 6.64
C THR A 729 27.56 -24.24 6.53
N LEU A 730 28.57 -24.26 7.37
CA LEU A 730 29.68 -23.29 7.38
C LEU A 730 30.61 -23.46 6.17
N GLN A 731 30.80 -24.66 5.66
CA GLN A 731 31.59 -24.93 4.43
C GLN A 731 30.95 -24.37 3.16
N ARG A 732 29.62 -24.16 3.15
CA ARG A 732 28.92 -23.57 2.02
C ARG A 732 28.95 -22.02 1.98
N THR A 733 29.32 -21.34 3.06
CA THR A 733 29.23 -19.89 3.19
C THR A 733 30.55 -19.13 3.32
N GLY A 734 31.68 -19.78 3.14
CA GLY A 734 33.01 -19.10 3.11
C GLY A 734 33.88 -19.38 4.33
N THR A 735 35.11 -19.21 4.14
CA THR A 735 36.31 -19.59 4.91
C THR A 735 36.18 -19.60 6.44
N LEU A 736 36.40 -20.78 7.01
CA LEU A 736 36.57 -21.06 8.44
C LEU A 736 37.61 -20.17 9.17
N ARG A 737 38.49 -19.50 8.43
CA ARG A 737 39.58 -18.67 8.99
C ARG A 737 39.06 -17.38 9.63
N ASP A 738 37.97 -16.80 9.14
CA ASP A 738 37.45 -15.54 9.65
C ASP A 738 36.57 -15.70 10.90
N LEU A 739 36.12 -16.93 11.19
CA LEU A 739 35.24 -17.24 12.32
C LEU A 739 35.96 -17.39 13.65
N ALA A 740 37.26 -17.64 13.63
CA ALA A 740 38.03 -17.91 14.84
C ALA A 740 38.46 -16.65 15.63
N GLN A 741 38.26 -15.45 15.08
CA GLN A 741 38.75 -14.20 15.68
C GLN A 741 37.67 -13.31 16.26
N GLU A 742 36.38 -13.57 16.08
CA GLU A 742 35.31 -12.79 16.73
C GLU A 742 35.10 -13.27 18.18
N GLN A 743 35.76 -12.63 19.13
CA GLN A 743 35.56 -12.92 20.56
C GLN A 743 34.13 -12.54 20.97
N SER A 744 33.44 -13.48 21.65
CA SER A 744 32.16 -13.18 22.31
C SER A 744 32.38 -12.12 23.38
N PHE A 745 31.62 -11.04 23.36
CA PHE A 745 31.74 -9.98 24.34
C PHE A 745 30.76 -10.21 25.50
N ILE A 746 31.31 -10.50 26.67
CA ILE A 746 30.60 -10.43 27.94
C ILE A 746 31.27 -9.29 28.74
N PRO A 747 30.52 -8.29 29.18
CA PRO A 747 31.11 -7.17 29.92
C PRO A 747 31.67 -7.64 31.27
N THR A 748 32.88 -7.19 31.61
CA THR A 748 33.55 -7.42 32.90
C THR A 748 33.51 -6.18 33.79
N GLU A 749 33.01 -5.08 33.27
CA GLU A 749 32.85 -3.80 33.95
C GLU A 749 31.45 -3.25 33.66
N PRO A 750 30.92 -2.36 34.50
CA PRO A 750 29.63 -1.72 34.25
C PRO A 750 29.57 -1.03 32.89
N LEU A 751 28.46 -1.23 32.17
CA LEU A 751 28.22 -0.55 30.89
C LEU A 751 28.00 0.95 31.12
N VAL A 752 28.64 1.76 30.31
CA VAL A 752 28.46 3.22 30.30
C VAL A 752 27.46 3.56 29.16
N PHE A 753 26.39 4.24 29.50
CA PHE A 753 25.34 4.65 28.58
C PHE A 753 25.42 6.14 28.26
N SER A 754 25.03 6.52 27.07
CA SER A 754 24.91 7.94 26.74
C SER A 754 23.82 8.64 27.57
N PRO A 755 23.80 9.97 27.63
CA PRO A 755 22.69 10.70 28.25
C PRO A 755 21.32 10.34 27.71
N GLU A 756 21.21 10.12 26.40
CA GLU A 756 19.96 9.73 25.72
C GLU A 756 19.52 8.31 26.12
N ALA A 757 20.47 7.37 26.21
CA ALA A 757 20.16 6.02 26.69
C ALA A 757 19.80 6.02 28.18
N THR A 758 20.48 6.83 28.99
CA THR A 758 20.15 7.02 30.43
C THR A 758 18.73 7.56 30.59
N ALA A 759 18.33 8.56 29.79
CA ALA A 759 16.95 9.08 29.80
C ALA A 759 15.90 7.99 29.44
N VAL A 760 16.24 7.05 28.54
CA VAL A 760 15.37 5.89 28.25
C VAL A 760 15.23 5.00 29.47
N PHE A 761 16.33 4.68 30.19
CA PHE A 761 16.26 3.91 31.45
C PHE A 761 15.46 4.63 32.53
N ASP A 762 15.63 5.95 32.67
CA ASP A 762 14.89 6.73 33.66
C ASP A 762 13.38 6.71 33.38
N ALA A 763 12.99 7.00 32.15
CA ALA A 763 11.58 6.92 31.74
C ALA A 763 11.01 5.49 31.85
N GLY A 764 11.81 4.48 31.52
CA GLY A 764 11.45 3.08 31.67
C GLY A 764 11.27 2.70 33.17
N ARG A 765 12.13 3.17 34.04
CA ARG A 765 12.06 2.94 35.49
C ARG A 765 10.78 3.51 36.11
N GLU A 766 10.39 4.71 35.69
CA GLU A 766 9.11 5.30 36.14
C GLU A 766 7.91 4.46 35.66
N LEU A 767 7.95 3.96 34.44
CA LEU A 767 6.90 3.09 33.92
C LEU A 767 6.80 1.77 34.67
N TRP A 768 7.94 1.13 35.05
CA TRP A 768 7.98 -0.09 35.87
C TRP A 768 7.51 0.18 37.30
N ARG A 769 7.90 1.31 37.92
CA ARG A 769 7.41 1.75 39.25
C ARG A 769 5.89 1.90 39.24
N TYR A 770 5.35 2.54 38.21
CA TYR A 770 3.92 2.71 38.10
C TYR A 770 3.18 1.37 37.92
N TYR A 771 3.77 0.46 37.17
CA TYR A 771 3.21 -0.90 37.00
C TYR A 771 3.25 -1.68 38.32
N HIS A 772 4.35 -1.69 39.06
CA HIS A 772 4.49 -2.41 40.33
C HIS A 772 3.63 -1.81 41.46
N ALA A 773 3.18 -0.58 41.33
CA ALA A 773 2.19 0.01 42.22
C ALA A 773 0.76 -0.50 41.98
N GLN A 774 0.51 -1.15 40.85
CA GLN A 774 -0.83 -1.68 40.53
C GLN A 774 -1.18 -2.90 41.39
N PRO A 775 -2.50 -3.15 41.66
CA PRO A 775 -2.96 -4.40 42.25
C PRO A 775 -2.59 -5.58 41.33
N ASN A 776 -2.07 -6.66 41.91
CA ASN A 776 -1.74 -7.90 41.23
C ASN A 776 -0.70 -7.74 40.06
N ALA A 777 0.23 -6.81 40.19
CA ALA A 777 1.36 -6.67 39.32
C ALA A 777 2.20 -7.95 39.32
N ASN A 778 2.50 -8.49 38.12
CA ASN A 778 3.40 -9.64 38.03
C ASN A 778 4.86 -9.17 38.24
N PRO A 779 5.59 -9.70 39.24
CA PRO A 779 6.97 -9.27 39.49
C PRO A 779 7.89 -9.50 38.27
N ASN A 780 7.64 -10.54 37.50
CA ASN A 780 8.44 -10.88 36.31
C ASN A 780 7.96 -10.27 34.99
N ALA A 781 7.08 -9.25 35.03
CA ALA A 781 6.54 -8.64 33.84
C ALA A 781 7.64 -8.06 32.94
N SER A 782 7.58 -8.40 31.68
CA SER A 782 8.40 -7.79 30.62
C SER A 782 7.83 -6.42 30.20
N TYR A 783 8.58 -5.67 29.40
CA TYR A 783 8.07 -4.47 28.74
C TYR A 783 6.81 -4.76 27.90
N TYR A 784 6.76 -5.92 27.27
CA TYR A 784 5.57 -6.35 26.54
C TYR A 784 4.38 -6.59 27.46
N ASP A 785 4.58 -7.29 28.60
CA ASP A 785 3.51 -7.59 29.55
C ASP A 785 2.96 -6.32 30.21
N ILE A 786 3.82 -5.37 30.56
CA ILE A 786 3.40 -4.06 31.07
C ILE A 786 2.53 -3.32 30.06
N ARG A 787 2.92 -3.29 28.81
CA ARG A 787 2.13 -2.68 27.76
C ARG A 787 0.79 -3.40 27.55
N GLU A 788 0.77 -4.73 27.57
CA GLU A 788 -0.44 -5.52 27.44
C GLU A 788 -1.41 -5.29 28.59
N HIS A 789 -0.88 -5.16 29.82
CA HIS A 789 -1.67 -4.88 31.04
C HIS A 789 -2.48 -3.58 30.90
N PHE A 790 -1.84 -2.49 30.50
CA PHE A 790 -2.49 -1.18 30.42
C PHE A 790 -3.27 -0.96 29.09
N GLN A 791 -2.75 -1.39 27.98
CA GLN A 791 -3.35 -1.15 26.67
C GLN A 791 -4.47 -2.13 26.33
N GLY A 792 -4.43 -3.34 26.91
CA GLY A 792 -5.38 -4.40 26.55
C GLY A 792 -5.26 -4.84 25.08
N ARG A 793 -6.25 -5.59 24.63
CA ARG A 793 -6.34 -6.08 23.26
C ARG A 793 -7.71 -5.81 22.67
N SER A 794 -7.76 -5.50 21.38
CA SER A 794 -9.00 -5.43 20.61
C SER A 794 -9.67 -6.82 20.57
N VAL A 795 -11.01 -6.85 20.63
CA VAL A 795 -11.77 -8.08 20.44
C VAL A 795 -11.52 -8.57 19.01
N PRO A 796 -11.20 -9.86 18.81
CA PRO A 796 -11.03 -10.40 17.46
C PRO A 796 -12.35 -10.24 16.68
N GLY A 797 -12.34 -9.53 15.56
CA GLY A 797 -13.48 -9.48 14.68
C GLY A 797 -13.87 -10.92 14.24
N ARG A 798 -15.17 -11.21 14.11
CA ARG A 798 -15.68 -12.46 13.53
C ARG A 798 -15.31 -12.52 12.03
N GLY A 799 -14.04 -12.78 11.73
CA GLY A 799 -13.58 -13.10 10.38
C GLY A 799 -13.48 -14.62 10.23
N ASN A 800 -14.13 -15.17 9.21
CA ASN A 800 -14.05 -16.58 8.82
C ASN A 800 -12.62 -16.93 8.40
N SER A 801 -11.79 -17.34 9.34
CA SER A 801 -10.54 -18.01 9.01
C SER A 801 -10.23 -19.02 10.11
N ALA A 802 -10.36 -20.31 9.76
CA ALA A 802 -9.91 -21.43 10.55
C ALA A 802 -8.37 -21.47 10.59
N THR A 803 -7.73 -20.50 11.21
CA THR A 803 -6.30 -20.54 11.51
C THR A 803 -6.11 -21.09 12.91
N SER A 804 -5.31 -22.16 13.00
CA SER A 804 -4.94 -22.86 14.23
C SER A 804 -4.03 -22.06 15.18
N ASP A 805 -3.83 -20.76 14.94
CA ASP A 805 -2.91 -19.92 15.70
C ASP A 805 -3.63 -19.28 16.90
N GLN A 806 -3.38 -19.80 18.09
CA GLN A 806 -3.95 -19.29 19.35
C GLN A 806 -3.62 -17.81 19.60
N ASN A 807 -2.52 -17.27 19.03
CA ASN A 807 -2.14 -15.86 19.15
C ASN A 807 -3.00 -14.93 18.28
N LEU A 808 -3.55 -15.42 17.17
CA LEU A 808 -4.51 -14.67 16.34
C LEU A 808 -5.89 -14.57 16.99
N ARG A 809 -6.22 -15.48 17.93
CA ARG A 809 -7.48 -15.43 18.70
C ARG A 809 -7.48 -14.34 19.78
N LYS A 810 -6.29 -13.81 20.18
CA LYS A 810 -6.17 -12.81 21.26
C LYS A 810 -6.36 -11.34 20.81
N GLY A 811 -6.63 -11.07 19.56
CA GLY A 811 -6.73 -9.69 19.05
C GLY A 811 -5.39 -8.93 19.04
N ARG A 812 -5.35 -7.76 18.42
CA ARG A 812 -4.18 -6.89 18.37
C ARG A 812 -4.10 -6.05 19.66
N MET A 813 -2.91 -5.86 20.21
CA MET A 813 -2.69 -4.92 21.33
C MET A 813 -3.14 -3.51 20.90
N ASN A 814 -3.92 -2.84 21.74
CA ASN A 814 -4.37 -1.49 21.48
C ASN A 814 -3.19 -0.51 21.48
N SER A 815 -3.33 0.61 20.77
CA SER A 815 -2.25 1.61 20.67
C SER A 815 -2.18 2.54 21.89
N ARG A 816 -3.29 2.70 22.61
CA ARG A 816 -3.46 3.55 23.79
C ARG A 816 -4.15 2.78 24.91
N SER A 817 -4.02 3.30 26.14
CA SER A 817 -4.73 2.87 27.33
C SER A 817 -5.77 3.91 27.73
N GLU A 818 -6.77 3.52 28.50
CA GLU A 818 -7.67 4.46 29.17
C GLU A 818 -6.99 5.14 30.37
N ASP A 819 -5.89 4.57 30.86
CA ASP A 819 -5.09 5.10 31.96
C ASP A 819 -4.25 6.29 31.49
N ALA A 820 -4.62 7.50 31.97
CA ALA A 820 -3.96 8.75 31.57
C ALA A 820 -2.49 8.83 32.07
N GLU A 821 -2.20 8.32 33.26
CA GLU A 821 -0.86 8.36 33.83
C GLU A 821 0.08 7.39 33.09
N TYR A 822 -0.40 6.19 32.76
CA TYR A 822 0.34 5.28 31.90
C TYR A 822 0.63 5.91 30.54
N ASN A 823 -0.35 6.56 29.91
CA ASN A 823 -0.15 7.21 28.60
C ASN A 823 0.90 8.33 28.68
N ARG A 824 0.93 9.10 29.78
CA ARG A 824 1.93 10.12 30.03
C ARG A 824 3.34 9.51 30.15
N LEU A 825 3.49 8.47 30.97
CA LEU A 825 4.77 7.77 31.18
C LEU A 825 5.26 7.10 29.90
N LEU A 826 4.36 6.45 29.16
CA LEU A 826 4.68 5.87 27.85
C LEU A 826 5.08 6.96 26.84
N GLY A 827 4.47 8.14 26.90
CA GLY A 827 4.84 9.31 26.10
C GLY A 827 6.27 9.76 26.39
N ASN A 828 6.64 9.89 27.66
CA ASN A 828 8.01 10.24 28.07
C ASN A 828 9.04 9.21 27.57
N LEU A 829 8.73 7.91 27.69
CA LEU A 829 9.58 6.84 27.18
C LEU A 829 9.73 6.92 25.65
N LYS A 830 8.66 7.16 24.91
CA LYS A 830 8.72 7.32 23.45
C LYS A 830 9.59 8.52 23.05
N THR A 831 9.49 9.64 23.77
CA THR A 831 10.32 10.83 23.51
C THR A 831 11.80 10.53 23.77
N ALA A 832 12.14 9.86 24.86
CA ALA A 832 13.51 9.44 25.15
C ALA A 832 14.04 8.43 24.11
N MET A 833 13.21 7.47 23.71
CA MET A 833 13.54 6.50 22.64
C MET A 833 13.79 7.18 21.30
N GLU A 834 13.06 8.24 20.98
CA GLU A 834 13.27 9.00 19.74
C GLU A 834 14.61 9.77 19.78
N ALA A 835 14.96 10.39 20.89
CA ALA A 835 16.27 11.02 21.06
C ALA A 835 17.42 10.00 20.92
N LEU A 836 17.28 8.82 21.53
CA LEU A 836 18.24 7.72 21.39
C LEU A 836 18.31 7.20 19.94
N ARG A 837 17.18 7.09 19.25
CA ARG A 837 17.13 6.71 17.85
C ARG A 837 17.94 7.68 16.98
N LEU A 838 17.76 8.99 17.16
CA LEU A 838 18.49 10.01 16.41
C LEU A 838 20.00 9.94 16.62
N LYS A 839 20.46 9.48 17.79
CA LYS A 839 21.87 9.23 18.05
C LYS A 839 22.39 7.95 17.38
N ILE A 840 21.54 6.92 17.22
CA ILE A 840 21.91 5.66 16.54
C ILE A 840 21.97 5.84 15.02
N VAL A 841 21.07 6.65 14.43
CA VAL A 841 20.90 6.82 12.98
C VAL A 841 22.22 7.12 12.24
N PRO A 842 23.05 8.10 12.61
CA PRO A 842 24.31 8.37 11.90
C PRO A 842 25.25 7.15 11.88
N LYS A 843 25.27 6.37 12.97
CA LYS A 843 26.11 5.19 13.13
C LYS A 843 25.71 4.03 12.21
N VAL A 844 24.42 3.99 11.79
CA VAL A 844 23.94 2.99 10.81
C VAL A 844 24.65 3.17 9.46
N TYR A 845 24.86 4.39 9.04
CA TYR A 845 25.60 4.71 7.80
C TYR A 845 27.11 4.65 8.01
N GLU A 846 27.63 5.22 9.11
CA GLU A 846 29.05 5.24 9.44
C GLU A 846 29.66 3.83 9.44
N TYR A 847 28.94 2.83 9.97
CA TYR A 847 29.40 1.44 10.03
C TYR A 847 28.95 0.57 8.85
N GLY A 848 28.42 1.18 7.80
CA GLY A 848 28.07 0.51 6.56
C GLY A 848 26.88 -0.45 6.65
N PHE A 849 26.03 -0.34 7.68
CA PHE A 849 24.77 -1.10 7.74
C PHE A 849 23.79 -0.67 6.65
N LEU A 850 23.82 0.61 6.25
CA LEU A 850 23.13 1.16 5.09
C LEU A 850 24.07 2.04 4.28
N ILE A 851 23.73 2.25 3.01
CA ILE A 851 24.40 3.19 2.10
C ILE A 851 23.53 4.45 2.02
N GLU A 852 24.17 5.63 2.04
CA GLU A 852 23.49 6.91 1.81
C GLU A 852 22.92 7.05 0.40
#